data_46d5cc22159e678436aeb9da4fc15e98
#
_entry.id   46d5cc22159e678436aeb9da4fc15e98
#
_cell.length_a   1.000
_cell.length_b   1.000
_cell.length_c   1.000
_cell.angle_alpha   90.00
_cell.angle_beta   90.00
_cell.angle_gamma   90.00
#
_symmetry.space_group_name_H-M   'P 1'
#
loop_
_entity.id
_entity.type
_entity.pdbx_description
1 polymer ?
#
loop_
_entity_poly.entity_id
_entity_poly.type
_entity_poly.pdbx_seq_one_letter_code
_entity_poly.pdbx_strand_id
1 'polypeptide(L)'
;MLLQRFKVNPNAQEMESTYIQRNINATQQAYGLDKVKVEQYKATTKGKSGALSSEAESTAQIRLLDPQVVSPTFKQLQQSKQYYTFADTLAVDKYDIDGVSQDTVIAARELDLEGNDNRNWVNDHTVYTHGYGVVAAYGNKVAADGQPQFFESSIPTQGKLTESQKYEPRIYFSPNAPEYSIVGAPKGMDSWEFDYPTGSQGATNTFDGDGGPSVGNIFSRLLYAVRFGSDQILFSDRVTSDSQILYDRSPKERVAKVAPYLTLDGRVYPAVVDGRVKWIVDGYTTSDAYPYSQMTDLGSVTQDSTTKTSNTIQALGSQKANYIRNSVKATVDAYDGSVELYAWDANDPVLKAWEKIFPGQYHPISEISGDLMSHLRYPENLFKVQRELLAKYHVSSAGQFFSGEDFWQTPVDPTESATAQQQGVPQPPYYLSLQTGGSKKPVFSLTSSYIPAGTSTREILTGFLSVDSDAGNEKGVIGPNYGTIRLQELPKDSNVPGPGQAQNNFNANADVSKELNLLESGSTKVNRGNLLTLPLGGGLVYVQPVYVQSSGSTSFPLLKKVLVAFGDQVGFANTLDEALDQVFGGNSGASAGDAENSGNTSQSGDGQNGTDSGDGSESNGNANGSGTNEGKDQNGSSSQGGSQSPELQQALKDAAQAMKDSQSAMKNGDWTAYGEAQKQLEEALNKAIELDGGK
;
A
#
# COMPACT_ATOMS: atom_id res chain seq x y z
N MET A 1 -24.97 -24.41 -38.95
CA MET A 1 -26.20 -23.96 -38.27
C MET A 1 -27.16 -25.11 -37.93
N LEU A 2 -27.56 -25.99 -38.89
CA LEU A 2 -28.48 -27.12 -38.63
C LEU A 2 -27.89 -28.16 -37.64
N LEU A 3 -26.63 -28.56 -37.81
CA LEU A 3 -25.97 -29.53 -36.92
C LEU A 3 -25.93 -29.00 -35.46
N GLN A 4 -25.60 -27.75 -35.27
CA GLN A 4 -25.58 -27.12 -33.94
C GLN A 4 -26.97 -27.13 -33.31
N ARG A 5 -28.01 -26.72 -34.04
CA ARG A 5 -29.37 -26.59 -33.52
C ARG A 5 -30.06 -27.94 -33.24
N PHE A 6 -29.86 -28.94 -34.07
CA PHE A 6 -30.61 -30.19 -34.00
C PHE A 6 -29.86 -31.37 -33.39
N LYS A 7 -28.52 -31.29 -33.32
CA LYS A 7 -27.68 -32.37 -32.74
C LYS A 7 -26.91 -31.92 -31.53
N VAL A 8 -26.24 -30.77 -31.58
CA VAL A 8 -25.39 -30.32 -30.47
C VAL A 8 -26.24 -29.74 -29.36
N ASN A 9 -27.05 -28.71 -29.61
CA ASN A 9 -27.81 -28.04 -28.53
C ASN A 9 -28.67 -28.97 -27.67
N PRO A 10 -29.40 -29.96 -28.22
CA PRO A 10 -30.20 -30.89 -27.40
C PRO A 10 -29.36 -31.85 -26.56
N ASN A 11 -28.11 -32.07 -26.92
CA ASN A 11 -27.16 -32.97 -26.25
C ASN A 11 -25.89 -32.24 -25.83
N ALA A 12 -25.98 -30.93 -25.59
CA ALA A 12 -24.80 -30.08 -25.40
C ALA A 12 -23.91 -30.55 -24.23
N GLN A 13 -24.51 -30.93 -23.13
CA GLN A 13 -23.78 -31.41 -21.96
C GLN A 13 -22.88 -32.61 -22.28
N GLU A 14 -23.40 -33.61 -22.99
CA GLU A 14 -22.64 -34.80 -23.35
C GLU A 14 -21.58 -34.51 -24.42
N MET A 15 -21.98 -33.78 -25.47
CA MET A 15 -21.11 -33.48 -26.62
C MET A 15 -19.97 -32.52 -26.29
N GLU A 16 -20.19 -31.59 -25.36
CA GLU A 16 -19.19 -30.60 -24.95
C GLU A 16 -18.39 -31.02 -23.71
N SER A 17 -18.82 -32.08 -23.02
CA SER A 17 -18.21 -32.54 -21.74
C SER A 17 -16.68 -32.66 -21.80
N THR A 18 -16.14 -33.25 -22.85
CA THR A 18 -14.67 -33.41 -23.03
C THR A 18 -13.96 -32.06 -23.14
N TYR A 19 -14.54 -31.09 -23.83
CA TYR A 19 -13.97 -29.77 -24.03
C TYR A 19 -14.09 -28.92 -22.76
N ILE A 20 -15.22 -29.04 -22.07
CA ILE A 20 -15.43 -28.41 -20.76
C ILE A 20 -14.41 -28.94 -19.77
N GLN A 21 -14.17 -30.26 -19.72
CA GLN A 21 -13.16 -30.84 -18.82
C GLN A 21 -11.74 -30.35 -19.17
N ARG A 22 -11.41 -30.23 -20.47
CA ARG A 22 -10.12 -29.64 -20.88
C ARG A 22 -10.00 -28.16 -20.44
N ASN A 23 -11.08 -27.38 -20.58
CA ASN A 23 -11.12 -25.99 -20.13
C ASN A 23 -10.92 -25.89 -18.61
N ILE A 24 -11.62 -26.73 -17.82
CA ILE A 24 -11.44 -26.76 -16.36
C ILE A 24 -9.98 -27.04 -16.00
N ASN A 25 -9.43 -28.15 -16.51
CA ASN A 25 -8.07 -28.56 -16.18
C ASN A 25 -7.01 -27.53 -16.62
N ALA A 26 -7.14 -27.01 -17.86
CA ALA A 26 -6.23 -26.03 -18.40
C ALA A 26 -6.29 -24.69 -17.64
N THR A 27 -7.49 -24.25 -17.26
CA THR A 27 -7.66 -23.02 -16.47
C THR A 27 -7.07 -23.17 -15.08
N GLN A 28 -7.34 -24.29 -14.40
CA GLN A 28 -6.76 -24.55 -13.09
C GLN A 28 -5.21 -24.54 -13.15
N GLN A 29 -4.60 -25.20 -14.15
CA GLN A 29 -3.15 -25.18 -14.33
C GLN A 29 -2.62 -23.80 -14.68
N ALA A 30 -3.25 -23.10 -15.63
CA ALA A 30 -2.79 -21.80 -16.12
C ALA A 30 -2.80 -20.72 -15.04
N TYR A 31 -3.70 -20.81 -14.08
CA TYR A 31 -3.84 -19.84 -12.99
C TYR A 31 -3.33 -20.35 -11.63
N GLY A 32 -2.71 -21.55 -11.59
CA GLY A 32 -2.16 -22.12 -10.36
C GLY A 32 -3.22 -22.56 -9.34
N LEU A 33 -4.38 -22.98 -9.82
CA LEU A 33 -5.51 -23.49 -9.03
C LEU A 33 -5.55 -25.01 -8.91
N ASP A 34 -4.71 -25.71 -9.64
CA ASP A 34 -4.63 -27.18 -9.64
C ASP A 34 -4.16 -27.80 -8.33
N LYS A 35 -3.58 -26.97 -7.43
CA LYS A 35 -3.08 -27.40 -6.12
C LYS A 35 -3.88 -26.85 -4.95
N VAL A 36 -5.06 -26.29 -5.20
CA VAL A 36 -5.94 -25.78 -4.15
C VAL A 36 -6.34 -26.94 -3.22
N LYS A 37 -6.15 -26.75 -1.92
CA LYS A 37 -6.60 -27.70 -0.90
C LYS A 37 -8.04 -27.38 -0.54
N VAL A 38 -8.94 -28.29 -0.90
CA VAL A 38 -10.36 -28.17 -0.58
C VAL A 38 -10.66 -28.95 0.68
N GLU A 39 -11.26 -28.29 1.67
CA GLU A 39 -11.61 -28.85 2.97
C GLU A 39 -13.09 -28.57 3.27
N GLN A 40 -13.82 -29.61 3.73
CA GLN A 40 -15.18 -29.43 4.20
C GLN A 40 -15.18 -28.80 5.59
N TYR A 41 -15.82 -27.63 5.74
CA TYR A 41 -15.86 -26.89 6.99
C TYR A 41 -17.26 -26.83 7.58
N LYS A 42 -17.50 -27.64 8.60
CA LYS A 42 -18.78 -27.67 9.33
C LYS A 42 -18.78 -26.57 10.39
N ALA A 43 -19.05 -25.33 9.96
CA ALA A 43 -19.08 -24.19 10.84
C ALA A 43 -20.24 -24.25 11.82
N THR A 44 -19.98 -24.02 13.11
CA THR A 44 -21.01 -23.77 14.12
C THR A 44 -21.44 -22.28 14.07
N THR A 45 -22.70 -22.02 14.43
CA THR A 45 -23.24 -20.67 14.59
C THR A 45 -23.56 -20.31 16.04
N LYS A 46 -23.19 -21.19 17.00
CA LYS A 46 -23.44 -20.98 18.43
C LYS A 46 -22.12 -20.91 19.18
N GLY A 47 -21.81 -19.73 19.72
CA GLY A 47 -20.66 -19.50 20.59
C GLY A 47 -20.76 -20.29 21.89
N LYS A 48 -19.65 -20.88 22.31
CA LYS A 48 -19.53 -21.58 23.59
C LYS A 48 -18.45 -20.92 24.43
N SER A 49 -18.68 -20.82 25.74
CA SER A 49 -17.66 -20.33 26.67
C SER A 49 -16.36 -21.12 26.53
N GLY A 50 -15.24 -20.39 26.51
CA GLY A 50 -13.89 -20.97 26.35
C GLY A 50 -13.54 -21.49 24.96
N ALA A 51 -14.39 -21.28 23.95
CA ALA A 51 -14.16 -21.84 22.61
C ALA A 51 -12.89 -21.31 21.92
N LEU A 52 -12.45 -20.10 22.26
CA LEU A 52 -11.27 -19.46 21.68
C LEU A 52 -9.97 -19.71 22.45
N SER A 53 -10.00 -20.47 23.56
CA SER A 53 -8.81 -20.68 24.41
C SER A 53 -7.66 -21.36 23.65
N SER A 54 -7.97 -22.27 22.72
CA SER A 54 -6.95 -22.92 21.86
C SER A 54 -6.48 -22.06 20.70
N GLU A 55 -7.15 -20.94 20.44
CA GLU A 55 -6.90 -20.02 19.34
C GLU A 55 -6.48 -18.62 19.86
N ALA A 56 -6.07 -18.54 21.13
CA ALA A 56 -5.69 -17.29 21.79
C ALA A 56 -4.57 -16.53 21.05
N GLU A 57 -3.60 -17.26 20.44
CA GLU A 57 -2.56 -16.63 19.61
C GLU A 57 -3.14 -15.99 18.34
N SER A 58 -4.19 -16.58 17.74
CA SER A 58 -4.88 -15.98 16.60
C SER A 58 -5.71 -14.77 16.99
N THR A 59 -6.43 -14.84 18.12
CA THR A 59 -7.21 -13.71 18.60
C THR A 59 -6.34 -12.52 18.99
N ALA A 60 -5.12 -12.81 19.51
CA ALA A 60 -4.14 -11.78 19.80
C ALA A 60 -3.64 -11.01 18.57
N GLN A 61 -3.71 -11.60 17.37
CA GLN A 61 -3.25 -10.98 16.12
C GLN A 61 -4.38 -10.38 15.28
N ILE A 62 -5.63 -10.39 15.75
CA ILE A 62 -6.74 -9.79 14.99
C ILE A 62 -6.49 -8.30 14.83
N ARG A 63 -6.40 -7.86 13.59
CA ARG A 63 -6.12 -6.47 13.26
C ARG A 63 -7.32 -5.58 13.57
N LEU A 64 -7.09 -4.54 14.36
CA LEU A 64 -8.06 -3.51 14.72
C LEU A 64 -7.83 -2.19 13.96
N LEU A 65 -6.61 -1.97 13.45
CA LEU A 65 -6.31 -0.80 12.65
C LEU A 65 -6.65 -1.05 11.19
N ASP A 66 -7.63 -0.33 10.68
CA ASP A 66 -7.95 -0.29 9.25
C ASP A 66 -6.99 0.64 8.52
N PRO A 67 -6.17 0.15 7.56
CA PRO A 67 -5.14 0.95 6.90
C PRO A 67 -5.65 2.19 6.16
N GLN A 68 -6.88 2.17 5.68
CA GLN A 68 -7.50 3.31 5.00
C GLN A 68 -8.05 4.31 6.01
N VAL A 69 -8.74 3.83 7.04
CA VAL A 69 -9.36 4.70 8.05
C VAL A 69 -8.32 5.39 8.92
N VAL A 70 -7.20 4.73 9.27
CA VAL A 70 -6.18 5.31 10.16
C VAL A 70 -5.11 6.14 9.42
N SER A 71 -5.11 6.22 8.09
CA SER A 71 -4.16 7.05 7.36
C SER A 71 -4.22 8.54 7.76
N PRO A 72 -5.38 9.18 7.90
CA PRO A 72 -5.46 10.53 8.44
C PRO A 72 -4.90 10.67 9.86
N THR A 73 -5.01 9.63 10.69
CA THR A 73 -4.43 9.60 12.04
C THR A 73 -2.90 9.59 11.99
N PHE A 74 -2.30 8.78 11.11
CA PHE A 74 -0.85 8.79 10.86
C PHE A 74 -0.41 10.18 10.38
N LYS A 75 -1.14 10.77 9.45
CA LYS A 75 -0.85 12.12 8.94
C LYS A 75 -0.90 13.14 10.08
N GLN A 76 -1.94 13.18 10.88
CA GLN A 76 -2.10 14.17 11.95
C GLN A 76 -1.06 14.03 13.05
N LEU A 77 -0.72 12.79 13.44
CA LEU A 77 0.18 12.54 14.56
C LEU A 77 1.67 12.53 14.16
N GLN A 78 2.00 12.18 12.90
CA GLN A 78 3.36 11.87 12.49
C GLN A 78 3.85 12.66 11.26
N GLN A 79 3.04 13.55 10.68
CA GLN A 79 3.42 14.34 9.51
C GLN A 79 4.59 15.29 9.82
N SER A 80 4.63 15.89 11.01
CA SER A 80 5.60 16.88 11.51
C SER A 80 5.60 18.21 10.76
N LYS A 81 5.57 18.19 9.42
CA LYS A 81 5.53 19.36 8.53
C LYS A 81 4.60 19.12 7.36
N GLN A 82 4.03 20.20 6.82
CA GLN A 82 3.04 20.15 5.75
C GLN A 82 3.57 19.58 4.43
N TYR A 83 4.89 19.64 4.19
CA TYR A 83 5.55 19.06 3.02
C TYR A 83 5.85 17.56 3.14
N TYR A 84 5.35 16.88 4.17
CA TYR A 84 5.33 15.42 4.27
C TYR A 84 3.92 14.88 4.12
N THR A 85 3.81 13.70 3.55
CA THR A 85 2.54 12.99 3.43
C THR A 85 2.70 11.49 3.65
N PHE A 86 1.59 10.80 3.81
CA PHE A 86 1.48 9.34 3.83
C PHE A 86 0.50 8.89 2.76
N ALA A 87 0.65 7.64 2.31
CA ALA A 87 -0.31 7.02 1.41
C ALA A 87 -1.74 7.09 2.00
N ASP A 88 -2.75 7.25 1.14
CA ASP A 88 -4.16 7.28 1.53
C ASP A 88 -4.65 5.94 2.10
N THR A 89 -4.01 4.86 1.71
CA THR A 89 -4.18 3.52 2.26
C THR A 89 -2.82 2.96 2.65
N LEU A 90 -2.61 2.79 3.95
CA LEU A 90 -1.34 2.35 4.51
C LEU A 90 -1.05 0.88 4.15
N ALA A 91 0.21 0.47 4.22
CA ALA A 91 0.58 -0.91 4.00
C ALA A 91 0.35 -1.76 5.26
N VAL A 92 -0.01 -3.02 5.05
CA VAL A 92 -0.03 -4.05 6.10
C VAL A 92 1.18 -4.94 5.88
N ASP A 93 1.92 -5.21 6.93
CA ASP A 93 3.10 -6.09 6.91
C ASP A 93 3.20 -6.84 8.24
N LYS A 94 4.25 -7.60 8.43
CA LYS A 94 4.60 -8.23 9.70
C LYS A 94 6.05 -7.93 10.05
N TYR A 95 6.30 -7.70 11.32
CA TYR A 95 7.64 -7.52 11.87
C TYR A 95 7.82 -8.40 13.09
N ASP A 96 9.02 -8.96 13.26
CA ASP A 96 9.40 -9.59 14.53
C ASP A 96 9.77 -8.49 15.52
N ILE A 97 8.97 -8.34 16.56
CA ILE A 97 9.20 -7.38 17.63
C ILE A 97 9.36 -8.17 18.93
N ASP A 98 10.55 -8.12 19.50
CA ASP A 98 10.91 -8.83 20.74
C ASP A 98 10.65 -10.35 20.65
N GLY A 99 10.87 -10.96 19.47
CA GLY A 99 10.71 -12.42 19.23
C GLY A 99 9.26 -12.84 18.95
N VAL A 100 8.35 -11.88 18.73
CA VAL A 100 6.95 -12.14 18.38
C VAL A 100 6.64 -11.49 17.03
N SER A 101 6.13 -12.30 16.10
CA SER A 101 5.62 -11.77 14.82
C SER A 101 4.37 -10.92 15.07
N GLN A 102 4.42 -9.66 14.71
CA GLN A 102 3.35 -8.68 14.92
C GLN A 102 2.77 -8.22 13.58
N ASP A 103 1.46 -8.34 13.43
CA ASP A 103 0.76 -7.66 12.33
C ASP A 103 0.94 -6.16 12.48
N THR A 104 1.37 -5.52 11.40
CA THR A 104 1.86 -4.14 11.41
C THR A 104 1.13 -3.31 10.36
N VAL A 105 0.79 -2.08 10.71
CA VAL A 105 0.39 -1.05 9.73
C VAL A 105 1.58 -0.09 9.60
N ILE A 106 2.09 0.05 8.37
CA ILE A 106 3.32 0.79 8.07
C ILE A 106 3.13 1.74 6.90
N ALA A 107 3.81 2.88 6.98
CA ALA A 107 3.89 3.86 5.89
C ALA A 107 5.24 4.55 5.86
N ALA A 108 5.71 4.89 4.67
CA ALA A 108 6.82 5.80 4.48
C ALA A 108 6.31 7.25 4.59
N ARG A 109 7.10 8.12 5.22
CA ARG A 109 6.82 9.57 5.22
C ARG A 109 7.41 10.17 3.96
N GLU A 110 6.55 10.36 2.97
CA GLU A 110 6.93 10.81 1.63
C GLU A 110 6.94 12.34 1.53
N LEU A 111 7.66 12.86 0.55
CA LEU A 111 7.68 14.28 0.25
C LEU A 111 6.40 14.70 -0.49
N ASP A 112 5.76 15.77 -0.01
CA ASP A 112 4.59 16.41 -0.62
C ASP A 112 4.86 17.91 -0.79
N LEU A 113 5.31 18.28 -1.98
CA LEU A 113 5.61 19.68 -2.27
C LEU A 113 4.37 20.57 -2.30
N GLU A 114 3.17 20.03 -2.57
CA GLU A 114 1.94 20.82 -2.58
C GLU A 114 1.59 21.37 -1.19
N GLY A 115 2.02 20.68 -0.14
CA GLY A 115 1.90 21.16 1.22
C GLY A 115 2.90 22.24 1.63
N ASN A 116 3.82 22.65 0.75
CA ASN A 116 4.82 23.67 1.06
C ASN A 116 4.34 25.07 0.65
N ASP A 117 4.20 25.98 1.62
CA ASP A 117 3.76 27.36 1.37
C ASP A 117 4.80 28.21 0.60
N ASN A 118 6.08 27.83 0.65
CA ASN A 118 7.18 28.57 0.04
C ASN A 118 7.68 27.90 -1.25
N ARG A 119 6.77 27.70 -2.21
CA ARG A 119 7.07 27.11 -3.50
C ARG A 119 7.91 28.02 -4.38
N ASN A 120 9.05 27.55 -4.80
CA ASN A 120 9.87 28.11 -5.87
C ASN A 120 10.80 27.01 -6.38
N TRP A 121 11.42 27.24 -7.54
CA TRP A 121 12.23 26.20 -8.18
C TRP A 121 13.38 25.70 -7.27
N VAL A 122 14.07 26.59 -6.55
CA VAL A 122 15.17 26.22 -5.67
C VAL A 122 14.67 25.30 -4.55
N ASN A 123 13.59 25.70 -3.88
CA ASN A 123 13.01 24.91 -2.81
C ASN A 123 12.49 23.56 -3.30
N ASP A 124 11.79 23.54 -4.41
CA ASP A 124 11.12 22.36 -4.93
C ASP A 124 12.09 21.32 -5.50
N HIS A 125 13.24 21.77 -6.01
CA HIS A 125 14.17 20.86 -6.70
C HIS A 125 15.52 20.69 -6.05
N THR A 126 15.93 21.55 -5.11
CA THR A 126 17.26 21.47 -4.48
C THR A 126 17.25 21.47 -2.97
N VAL A 127 16.18 21.93 -2.33
CA VAL A 127 16.07 21.98 -0.86
C VAL A 127 15.21 20.84 -0.33
N TYR A 128 13.96 20.76 -0.77
CA TYR A 128 13.05 19.67 -0.38
C TYR A 128 13.14 18.53 -1.39
N THR A 129 14.10 17.66 -1.19
CA THR A 129 14.48 16.61 -2.16
C THR A 129 13.99 15.22 -1.79
N HIS A 130 13.67 14.97 -0.51
CA HIS A 130 13.36 13.64 0.01
C HIS A 130 12.35 13.69 1.16
N GLY A 131 11.65 12.56 1.34
CA GLY A 131 10.90 12.23 2.54
C GLY A 131 11.81 11.65 3.63
N TYR A 132 11.24 11.29 4.82
CA TYR A 132 12.06 10.88 5.94
C TYR A 132 11.41 9.80 6.80
N GLY A 133 12.01 8.63 6.81
CA GLY A 133 11.69 7.52 7.69
C GLY A 133 10.38 6.81 7.42
N VAL A 134 10.18 5.73 8.13
CA VAL A 134 8.91 5.01 8.17
C VAL A 134 8.22 5.25 9.50
N VAL A 135 6.90 5.09 9.50
CA VAL A 135 6.05 5.09 10.69
C VAL A 135 5.34 3.76 10.74
N ALA A 136 5.44 3.05 11.84
CA ALA A 136 4.83 1.73 12.00
C ALA A 136 4.11 1.61 13.35
N ALA A 137 2.91 1.01 13.30
CA ALA A 137 2.08 0.74 14.47
C ALA A 137 1.68 -0.73 14.51
N TYR A 138 1.44 -1.26 15.72
CA TYR A 138 0.83 -2.57 15.89
C TYR A 138 -0.57 -2.59 15.26
N GLY A 139 -0.84 -3.55 14.40
CA GLY A 139 -2.15 -3.67 13.75
C GLY A 139 -3.29 -4.03 14.70
N ASN A 140 -2.97 -4.69 15.80
CA ASN A 140 -3.88 -5.29 16.79
C ASN A 140 -3.92 -4.54 18.13
N LYS A 141 -3.15 -3.45 18.30
CA LYS A 141 -3.06 -2.71 19.56
C LYS A 141 -3.39 -1.25 19.36
N VAL A 142 -4.11 -0.70 20.33
CA VAL A 142 -4.43 0.73 20.40
C VAL A 142 -4.16 1.25 21.81
N ALA A 143 -3.84 2.51 21.92
CA ALA A 143 -3.76 3.19 23.20
C ALA A 143 -5.15 3.37 23.82
N ALA A 144 -5.22 3.66 25.13
CA ALA A 144 -6.49 3.80 25.85
C ALA A 144 -7.42 4.89 25.29
N ASP A 145 -6.89 5.88 24.60
CA ASP A 145 -7.66 6.93 23.92
C ASP A 145 -8.15 6.53 22.52
N GLY A 146 -7.73 5.36 22.00
CA GLY A 146 -8.06 4.82 20.68
C GLY A 146 -7.09 5.21 19.56
N GLN A 147 -5.95 5.82 19.91
CA GLN A 147 -4.87 6.09 18.93
C GLN A 147 -4.10 4.81 18.56
N PRO A 148 -3.51 4.73 17.35
CA PRO A 148 -2.57 3.68 17.02
C PRO A 148 -1.39 3.64 18.01
N GLN A 149 -1.00 2.44 18.43
CA GLN A 149 0.20 2.26 19.23
C GLN A 149 1.41 2.10 18.31
N PHE A 150 2.17 3.19 18.15
CA PHE A 150 3.36 3.21 17.32
C PHE A 150 4.52 2.48 17.98
N PHE A 151 5.27 1.67 17.23
CA PHE A 151 6.54 1.12 17.65
C PHE A 151 7.74 1.68 16.86
N GLU A 152 7.47 2.41 15.76
CA GLU A 152 8.43 3.23 15.02
C GLU A 152 7.76 4.54 14.62
N SER A 153 8.36 5.69 14.93
CA SER A 153 7.75 7.01 14.73
C SER A 153 8.76 8.14 14.83
N SER A 154 8.27 9.39 14.90
CA SER A 154 9.07 10.62 15.15
C SER A 154 9.98 11.05 13.98
N ILE A 155 10.61 12.22 14.14
CA ILE A 155 11.68 12.74 13.29
C ILE A 155 12.73 13.40 14.22
N PRO A 156 14.00 12.98 14.20
CA PRO A 156 14.48 11.75 13.53
C PRO A 156 13.78 10.50 14.06
N THR A 157 13.80 9.43 13.25
CA THR A 157 13.12 8.17 13.55
C THR A 157 13.58 7.57 14.87
N GLN A 158 12.62 7.06 15.65
CA GLN A 158 12.83 6.41 16.94
C GLN A 158 11.85 5.24 17.07
N GLY A 159 12.33 4.15 17.62
CA GLY A 159 11.50 2.98 17.90
C GLY A 159 12.21 1.67 17.65
N LYS A 160 11.45 0.60 17.63
CA LYS A 160 11.97 -0.78 17.56
C LYS A 160 12.77 -1.07 16.29
N LEU A 161 12.38 -0.50 15.15
CA LEU A 161 13.12 -0.70 13.90
C LEU A 161 14.45 0.04 13.93
N THR A 162 14.46 1.30 14.39
CA THR A 162 15.68 2.09 14.56
C THR A 162 16.63 1.48 15.60
N GLU A 163 16.10 0.88 16.67
CA GLU A 163 16.89 0.23 17.72
C GLU A 163 17.47 -1.12 17.26
N SER A 164 16.70 -1.93 16.52
CA SER A 164 17.10 -3.27 16.07
C SER A 164 18.11 -3.22 14.93
N GLN A 165 17.94 -2.30 14.00
CA GLN A 165 18.83 -2.07 12.88
C GLN A 165 18.83 -0.59 12.49
N LYS A 166 19.98 0.08 12.63
CA LYS A 166 20.11 1.41 12.06
C LYS A 166 19.81 1.36 10.58
N TYR A 167 18.81 2.08 10.11
CA TYR A 167 18.50 2.15 8.69
C TYR A 167 18.66 3.58 8.14
N GLU A 168 18.91 3.70 6.84
CA GLU A 168 18.93 4.99 6.14
C GLU A 168 17.49 5.51 6.02
N PRO A 169 17.12 6.62 6.68
CA PRO A 169 15.73 7.08 6.74
C PRO A 169 15.33 7.97 5.57
N ARG A 170 16.26 8.46 4.74
CA ARG A 170 15.94 9.40 3.66
C ARG A 170 15.32 8.70 2.49
N ILE A 171 14.20 9.24 2.01
CA ILE A 171 13.36 8.63 0.98
C ILE A 171 13.37 9.55 -0.24
N TYR A 172 14.33 9.34 -1.13
CA TYR A 172 14.43 10.08 -2.39
C TYR A 172 13.53 9.48 -3.48
N PHE A 173 13.26 8.19 -3.43
CA PHE A 173 12.41 7.48 -4.38
C PHE A 173 11.17 6.96 -3.68
N SER A 174 9.99 7.42 -4.14
CA SER A 174 8.70 7.03 -3.57
C SER A 174 7.56 7.26 -4.57
N PRO A 175 6.38 6.66 -4.36
CA PRO A 175 5.22 6.85 -5.24
C PRO A 175 4.81 8.31 -5.45
N ASN A 176 4.91 9.15 -4.40
CA ASN A 176 4.53 10.57 -4.43
C ASN A 176 5.71 11.54 -4.65
N ALA A 177 6.90 11.00 -4.98
CA ALA A 177 8.06 11.85 -5.20
C ALA A 177 7.85 12.83 -6.37
N PRO A 178 8.37 14.08 -6.28
CA PRO A 178 8.32 15.04 -7.37
C PRO A 178 8.98 14.52 -8.66
N GLU A 179 8.62 15.11 -9.80
CA GLU A 179 9.10 14.69 -11.13
C GLU A 179 10.63 14.56 -11.18
N TYR A 180 11.35 15.57 -10.65
CA TYR A 180 12.79 15.50 -10.48
C TYR A 180 13.27 16.28 -9.27
N SER A 181 14.45 15.94 -8.77
CA SER A 181 15.22 16.72 -7.80
C SER A 181 16.69 16.74 -8.20
N ILE A 182 17.38 17.82 -7.87
CA ILE A 182 18.81 17.97 -8.08
C ILE A 182 19.48 17.92 -6.71
N VAL A 183 20.32 16.93 -6.53
CA VAL A 183 20.95 16.57 -5.25
C VAL A 183 22.48 16.60 -5.36
N GLY A 184 23.14 16.64 -4.22
CA GLY A 184 24.61 16.69 -4.15
C GLY A 184 25.14 18.11 -4.16
N ALA A 185 25.98 18.41 -3.16
CA ALA A 185 26.72 19.65 -3.03
C ALA A 185 28.23 19.36 -3.13
N PRO A 186 29.05 20.34 -3.59
CA PRO A 186 30.50 20.18 -3.61
C PRO A 186 31.09 19.87 -2.24
N LYS A 187 32.08 19.01 -2.20
CA LYS A 187 32.79 18.66 -0.95
C LYS A 187 33.37 19.92 -0.30
N GLY A 188 33.00 20.13 0.99
CA GLY A 188 33.48 21.27 1.79
C GLY A 188 32.59 22.51 1.72
N MET A 189 31.49 22.47 0.98
CA MET A 189 30.40 23.46 1.07
C MET A 189 29.35 23.03 2.08
N ASP A 190 28.60 24.00 2.60
CA ASP A 190 27.47 23.73 3.49
C ASP A 190 26.38 22.96 2.71
N SER A 191 25.81 21.94 3.35
CA SER A 191 24.68 21.21 2.83
C SER A 191 23.46 22.11 2.74
N TRP A 192 22.67 21.99 1.67
CA TRP A 192 21.45 22.77 1.48
C TRP A 192 20.18 21.93 1.26
N GLU A 193 20.32 20.61 1.11
CA GLU A 193 19.16 19.71 1.11
C GLU A 193 18.61 19.67 2.53
N PHE A 194 17.34 20.04 2.70
CA PHE A 194 16.69 20.00 4.00
C PHE A 194 16.46 18.54 4.39
N ASP A 195 16.97 18.14 5.55
CA ASP A 195 16.90 16.77 6.03
C ASP A 195 15.66 16.53 6.91
N TYR A 196 15.62 17.19 8.06
CA TYR A 196 14.48 17.13 8.96
C TYR A 196 14.42 18.35 9.90
N PRO A 197 13.23 18.68 10.43
CA PRO A 197 13.11 19.79 11.37
C PRO A 197 13.83 19.49 12.70
N THR A 198 14.72 20.39 13.10
CA THR A 198 15.37 20.33 14.42
C THR A 198 15.55 21.74 14.95
N GLY A 199 15.12 22.00 16.18
CA GLY A 199 15.21 23.33 16.78
C GLY A 199 14.65 24.43 15.90
N SER A 200 15.40 25.54 15.75
CA SER A 200 14.99 26.72 14.97
C SER A 200 15.45 26.70 13.50
N GLN A 201 16.43 25.86 13.13
CA GLN A 201 17.08 25.94 11.81
C GLN A 201 16.90 24.68 10.94
N GLY A 202 16.55 23.53 11.52
CA GLY A 202 16.49 22.26 10.79
C GLY A 202 17.89 21.66 10.51
N ALA A 203 17.93 20.37 10.27
CA ALA A 203 19.11 19.65 9.80
C ALA A 203 19.20 19.72 8.26
N THR A 204 20.42 19.68 7.74
CA THR A 204 20.69 19.63 6.31
C THR A 204 21.50 18.38 5.96
N ASN A 205 21.37 17.91 4.75
CA ASN A 205 22.08 16.75 4.23
C ASN A 205 22.68 17.05 2.85
N THR A 206 23.62 16.24 2.44
CA THR A 206 24.09 16.15 1.06
C THR A 206 23.95 14.71 0.61
N PHE A 207 23.20 14.48 -0.46
CA PHE A 207 23.07 13.15 -1.06
C PHE A 207 24.45 12.62 -1.51
N ASP A 208 24.80 11.42 -1.07
CA ASP A 208 26.06 10.74 -1.36
C ASP A 208 25.88 9.40 -2.08
N GLY A 209 24.65 9.09 -2.50
CA GLY A 209 24.31 7.88 -3.26
C GLY A 209 24.58 8.03 -4.77
N ASP A 210 24.31 6.96 -5.51
CA ASP A 210 24.35 6.91 -6.98
C ASP A 210 22.93 6.73 -7.52
N GLY A 211 22.09 7.76 -7.33
CA GLY A 211 20.66 7.70 -7.65
C GLY A 211 20.27 8.23 -9.02
N GLY A 212 21.18 8.93 -9.69
CA GLY A 212 20.87 9.54 -10.99
C GLY A 212 22.08 10.02 -11.76
N PRO A 213 21.90 10.39 -13.03
CA PRO A 213 22.99 10.89 -13.85
C PRO A 213 23.53 12.22 -13.35
N SER A 214 24.85 12.42 -13.56
CA SER A 214 25.51 13.68 -13.24
C SER A 214 25.03 14.81 -14.14
N VAL A 215 24.78 15.95 -13.53
CA VAL A 215 24.51 17.24 -14.22
C VAL A 215 25.70 18.21 -14.04
N GLY A 216 26.88 17.68 -13.75
CA GLY A 216 28.08 18.46 -13.53
C GLY A 216 28.59 19.24 -14.74
N ASN A 217 28.38 18.75 -15.95
CA ASN A 217 28.80 19.41 -17.18
C ASN A 217 27.65 20.15 -17.86
N ILE A 218 27.98 21.17 -18.65
CA ILE A 218 26.99 22.05 -19.29
C ILE A 218 26.11 21.32 -20.31
N PHE A 219 26.62 20.32 -20.98
CA PHE A 219 25.87 19.55 -21.98
C PHE A 219 24.77 18.71 -21.29
N SER A 220 25.10 18.01 -20.20
CA SER A 220 24.09 17.30 -19.39
C SER A 220 23.04 18.25 -18.85
N ARG A 221 23.44 19.43 -18.30
CA ARG A 221 22.47 20.44 -17.81
C ARG A 221 21.52 20.87 -18.92
N LEU A 222 22.04 21.12 -20.11
CA LEU A 222 21.25 21.52 -21.26
C LEU A 222 20.23 20.43 -21.66
N LEU A 223 20.65 19.17 -21.75
CA LEU A 223 19.75 18.06 -22.06
C LEU A 223 18.60 17.95 -21.04
N TYR A 224 18.92 18.07 -19.76
CA TYR A 224 17.91 18.00 -18.71
C TYR A 224 17.06 19.27 -18.62
N ALA A 225 17.61 20.44 -18.90
CA ALA A 225 16.85 21.69 -19.02
C ALA A 225 15.80 21.59 -20.14
N VAL A 226 16.16 21.02 -21.29
CA VAL A 226 15.23 20.74 -22.40
C VAL A 226 14.22 19.69 -21.99
N ARG A 227 14.65 18.60 -21.38
CA ARG A 227 13.77 17.50 -20.96
C ARG A 227 12.68 17.94 -20.00
N PHE A 228 13.03 18.76 -18.99
CA PHE A 228 12.10 19.21 -17.94
C PHE A 228 11.54 20.62 -18.17
N GLY A 229 11.87 21.27 -19.28
CA GLY A 229 11.39 22.62 -19.59
C GLY A 229 11.84 23.67 -18.59
N SER A 230 13.02 23.49 -17.95
CA SER A 230 13.50 24.31 -16.84
C SER A 230 14.87 24.92 -17.14
N ASP A 231 14.89 26.20 -17.44
CA ASP A 231 16.12 26.97 -17.68
C ASP A 231 16.96 27.15 -16.39
N GLN A 232 16.35 27.03 -15.21
CA GLN A 232 17.03 27.10 -13.93
C GLN A 232 18.08 26.02 -13.76
N ILE A 233 17.93 24.86 -14.40
CA ILE A 233 18.95 23.79 -14.40
C ILE A 233 20.28 24.29 -15.01
N LEU A 234 20.23 25.21 -15.97
CA LEU A 234 21.42 25.79 -16.60
C LEU A 234 22.09 26.88 -15.77
N PHE A 235 21.28 27.69 -15.07
CA PHE A 235 21.74 28.96 -14.51
C PHE A 235 21.80 28.99 -12.98
N SER A 236 21.28 27.97 -12.31
CA SER A 236 21.31 27.94 -10.84
C SER A 236 22.68 27.56 -10.29
N ASP A 237 23.17 28.35 -9.33
CA ASP A 237 24.38 28.03 -8.56
C ASP A 237 24.25 26.78 -7.68
N ARG A 238 23.02 26.27 -7.49
CA ARG A 238 22.74 25.01 -6.82
C ARG A 238 23.01 23.79 -7.68
N VAL A 239 23.20 23.96 -8.99
CA VAL A 239 23.58 22.89 -9.92
C VAL A 239 25.10 22.96 -10.13
N THR A 240 25.83 22.07 -9.50
CA THR A 240 27.30 22.08 -9.43
C THR A 240 27.91 20.91 -10.20
N SER A 241 29.24 20.80 -10.23
CA SER A 241 29.97 19.67 -10.82
C SER A 241 29.63 18.34 -10.14
N ASP A 242 29.26 18.37 -8.86
CA ASP A 242 29.01 17.17 -8.05
C ASP A 242 27.50 16.83 -7.97
N SER A 243 26.65 17.61 -8.68
CA SER A 243 25.21 17.40 -8.65
C SER A 243 24.78 16.25 -9.54
N GLN A 244 23.78 15.51 -9.07
CA GLN A 244 23.02 14.48 -9.78
C GLN A 244 21.58 14.94 -9.94
N ILE A 245 20.89 14.48 -10.99
CA ILE A 245 19.46 14.69 -11.17
C ILE A 245 18.73 13.36 -10.95
N LEU A 246 17.84 13.34 -9.94
CA LEU A 246 16.99 12.20 -9.65
C LEU A 246 15.66 12.39 -10.36
N TYR A 247 15.26 11.43 -11.18
CA TYR A 247 13.98 11.42 -11.91
C TYR A 247 13.48 9.99 -12.09
N ASP A 248 12.29 9.81 -12.62
CA ASP A 248 11.61 8.51 -12.65
C ASP A 248 11.61 7.90 -11.24
N ARG A 249 11.12 8.66 -10.27
CA ARG A 249 11.30 8.39 -8.85
C ARG A 249 10.25 7.44 -8.28
N SER A 250 9.16 7.20 -9.00
CA SER A 250 8.14 6.22 -8.62
C SER A 250 8.71 4.79 -8.73
N PRO A 251 8.69 3.99 -7.65
CA PRO A 251 9.20 2.62 -7.66
C PRO A 251 8.57 1.74 -8.73
N LYS A 252 7.24 1.82 -8.90
CA LYS A 252 6.53 1.06 -9.92
C LYS A 252 6.96 1.42 -11.34
N GLU A 253 7.12 2.72 -11.61
CA GLU A 253 7.58 3.19 -12.92
C GLU A 253 9.02 2.77 -13.22
N ARG A 254 9.89 2.77 -12.20
CA ARG A 254 11.27 2.30 -12.36
C ARG A 254 11.30 0.83 -12.74
N VAL A 255 10.56 -0.02 -12.03
CA VAL A 255 10.46 -1.44 -12.37
C VAL A 255 9.87 -1.63 -13.76
N ALA A 256 8.82 -0.88 -14.13
CA ALA A 256 8.22 -0.93 -15.46
C ALA A 256 9.20 -0.54 -16.58
N LYS A 257 10.14 0.38 -16.33
CA LYS A 257 11.17 0.76 -17.31
C LYS A 257 12.28 -0.26 -17.43
N VAL A 258 12.64 -0.93 -16.33
CA VAL A 258 13.65 -1.99 -16.32
C VAL A 258 13.11 -3.28 -16.93
N ALA A 259 11.84 -3.62 -16.66
CA ALA A 259 11.19 -4.85 -17.11
C ALA A 259 9.79 -4.56 -17.70
N PRO A 260 9.70 -3.88 -18.87
CA PRO A 260 8.43 -3.43 -19.45
C PRO A 260 7.52 -4.57 -19.94
N TYR A 261 8.03 -5.78 -19.99
CA TYR A 261 7.29 -7.00 -20.37
C TYR A 261 6.58 -7.67 -19.18
N LEU A 262 6.79 -7.18 -17.95
CA LEU A 262 6.06 -7.65 -16.79
C LEU A 262 4.77 -6.85 -16.59
N THR A 263 3.73 -7.53 -16.16
CA THR A 263 2.54 -6.88 -15.58
C THR A 263 2.80 -6.68 -14.09
N LEU A 264 2.83 -5.44 -13.61
CA LEU A 264 3.15 -5.14 -12.22
C LEU A 264 1.90 -5.07 -11.36
N ASP A 265 2.01 -5.54 -10.11
CA ASP A 265 0.95 -5.43 -9.12
C ASP A 265 0.51 -3.97 -8.91
N GLY A 266 -0.74 -3.78 -8.59
CA GLY A 266 -1.31 -2.48 -8.31
C GLY A 266 -0.92 -1.90 -6.95
N ARG A 267 -0.33 -2.71 -6.08
CA ARG A 267 0.12 -2.32 -4.74
C ARG A 267 1.64 -2.36 -4.64
N VAL A 268 2.22 -1.21 -4.30
CA VAL A 268 3.63 -1.08 -3.91
C VAL A 268 3.68 -0.81 -2.42
N TYR A 269 4.55 -1.46 -1.69
CA TYR A 269 4.61 -1.29 -0.23
C TYR A 269 6.04 -1.16 0.29
N PRO A 270 6.26 -0.33 1.32
CA PRO A 270 7.58 -0.13 1.91
C PRO A 270 7.87 -1.19 2.96
N ALA A 271 9.14 -1.55 3.11
CA ALA A 271 9.67 -2.32 4.24
C ALA A 271 11.06 -1.81 4.62
N VAL A 272 11.44 -1.97 5.88
CA VAL A 272 12.80 -1.74 6.34
C VAL A 272 13.55 -3.06 6.24
N VAL A 273 14.53 -3.13 5.34
CA VAL A 273 15.24 -4.34 4.96
C VAL A 273 16.74 -4.07 4.90
N ASP A 274 17.54 -4.84 5.64
CA ASP A 274 19.01 -4.77 5.63
C ASP A 274 19.55 -3.33 5.82
N GLY A 275 18.93 -2.57 6.72
CA GLY A 275 19.30 -1.18 7.02
C GLY A 275 18.88 -0.14 5.98
N ARG A 276 17.94 -0.46 5.08
CA ARG A 276 17.41 0.43 4.04
C ARG A 276 15.89 0.39 4.01
N VAL A 277 15.27 1.47 3.60
CA VAL A 277 13.86 1.42 3.19
C VAL A 277 13.79 0.93 1.76
N LYS A 278 13.09 -0.17 1.53
CA LYS A 278 12.88 -0.73 0.20
C LYS A 278 11.41 -0.76 -0.15
N TRP A 279 11.10 -0.40 -1.38
CA TRP A 279 9.79 -0.58 -1.98
C TRP A 279 9.72 -1.95 -2.64
N ILE A 280 8.72 -2.75 -2.29
CA ILE A 280 8.52 -4.08 -2.84
C ILE A 280 7.42 -4.00 -3.90
N VAL A 281 7.70 -4.58 -5.08
CA VAL A 281 6.82 -4.60 -6.25
C VAL A 281 6.74 -6.03 -6.78
N ASP A 282 5.53 -6.55 -6.91
CA ASP A 282 5.30 -7.86 -7.51
C ASP A 282 5.19 -7.76 -9.04
N GLY A 283 5.89 -8.64 -9.74
CA GLY A 283 5.88 -8.75 -11.20
C GLY A 283 5.25 -10.05 -11.68
N TYR A 284 4.33 -9.92 -12.63
CA TYR A 284 3.65 -11.06 -13.24
C TYR A 284 4.13 -11.29 -14.66
N THR A 285 4.33 -12.56 -14.99
CA THR A 285 4.37 -13.03 -16.37
C THR A 285 2.97 -13.43 -16.78
N THR A 286 2.55 -13.03 -17.97
CA THR A 286 1.22 -13.27 -18.52
C THR A 286 1.29 -13.81 -19.94
N SER A 287 0.25 -14.54 -20.37
CA SER A 287 0.07 -14.96 -21.76
C SER A 287 -1.43 -15.03 -22.07
N ASP A 288 -1.77 -14.85 -23.33
CA ASP A 288 -3.09 -15.05 -23.91
C ASP A 288 -3.19 -16.31 -24.78
N ALA A 289 -2.12 -17.09 -24.84
CA ALA A 289 -1.94 -18.21 -25.74
C ALA A 289 -1.97 -19.60 -25.07
N TYR A 290 -2.39 -19.71 -23.79
CA TYR A 290 -2.49 -21.01 -23.13
C TYR A 290 -3.68 -21.81 -23.65
N PRO A 291 -3.48 -23.02 -24.23
CA PRO A 291 -4.56 -23.76 -24.85
C PRO A 291 -5.66 -24.16 -23.86
N TYR A 292 -6.91 -24.00 -24.27
CA TYR A 292 -8.13 -24.31 -23.50
C TYR A 292 -8.35 -23.51 -22.20
N SER A 293 -7.41 -22.70 -21.74
CA SER A 293 -7.60 -21.92 -20.53
C SER A 293 -8.57 -20.75 -20.74
N GLN A 294 -9.31 -20.42 -19.69
CA GLN A 294 -10.26 -19.31 -19.67
C GLN A 294 -9.55 -17.97 -19.88
N MET A 295 -10.01 -17.22 -20.86
CA MET A 295 -9.56 -15.84 -21.07
C MET A 295 -10.24 -14.92 -20.08
N THR A 296 -9.47 -14.09 -19.37
CA THR A 296 -9.94 -13.17 -18.33
C THR A 296 -9.36 -11.77 -18.56
N ASP A 297 -10.16 -10.74 -18.37
CA ASP A 297 -9.67 -9.36 -18.30
C ASP A 297 -9.14 -9.08 -16.90
N LEU A 298 -7.81 -8.95 -16.80
CA LEU A 298 -7.12 -8.78 -15.51
C LEU A 298 -7.54 -7.50 -14.79
N GLY A 299 -7.82 -6.42 -15.54
CA GLY A 299 -8.28 -5.17 -14.98
C GLY A 299 -9.61 -5.31 -14.27
N SER A 300 -10.59 -5.94 -14.91
CA SER A 300 -11.94 -6.06 -14.36
C SER A 300 -12.00 -6.95 -13.12
N VAL A 301 -11.26 -8.07 -13.10
CA VAL A 301 -11.31 -9.04 -11.99
C VAL A 301 -10.48 -8.64 -10.76
N THR A 302 -9.67 -7.60 -10.89
CA THR A 302 -8.88 -7.06 -9.76
C THR A 302 -9.47 -5.80 -9.15
N GLN A 303 -10.61 -5.32 -9.66
CA GLN A 303 -11.35 -4.21 -9.06
C GLN A 303 -12.08 -4.65 -7.78
N ASP A 304 -12.06 -3.77 -6.76
CA ASP A 304 -12.82 -3.88 -5.52
C ASP A 304 -13.03 -2.48 -4.91
N SER A 305 -13.58 -2.41 -3.70
CA SER A 305 -13.83 -1.14 -3.01
C SER A 305 -12.53 -0.37 -2.75
N THR A 306 -11.46 -1.05 -2.34
CA THR A 306 -10.14 -0.40 -2.11
C THR A 306 -9.58 0.21 -3.39
N THR A 307 -9.58 -0.51 -4.51
CA THR A 307 -9.04 -0.01 -5.78
C THR A 307 -9.86 1.13 -6.39
N LYS A 308 -11.12 1.29 -5.97
CA LYS A 308 -11.99 2.40 -6.41
C LYS A 308 -11.84 3.65 -5.56
N THR A 309 -11.43 3.52 -4.32
CA THR A 309 -11.34 4.62 -3.35
C THR A 309 -9.92 5.10 -3.10
N SER A 310 -8.92 4.23 -3.25
CA SER A 310 -7.50 4.56 -3.04
C SER A 310 -6.85 5.12 -4.31
N ASN A 311 -5.99 6.12 -4.12
CA ASN A 311 -5.12 6.65 -5.17
C ASN A 311 -3.80 5.85 -5.28
N THR A 312 -3.44 5.12 -4.22
CA THR A 312 -2.16 4.40 -4.11
C THR A 312 -2.27 2.92 -4.43
N ILE A 313 -3.49 2.35 -4.35
CA ILE A 313 -3.76 0.95 -4.68
C ILE A 313 -4.62 0.87 -5.93
N GLN A 314 -4.13 0.20 -6.96
CA GLN A 314 -4.77 0.14 -8.26
C GLN A 314 -5.12 -1.30 -8.64
N ALA A 315 -6.18 -1.46 -9.41
CA ALA A 315 -6.41 -2.70 -10.17
C ALA A 315 -5.31 -2.85 -11.24
N LEU A 316 -5.14 -4.06 -11.73
CA LEU A 316 -4.29 -4.29 -12.92
C LEU A 316 -4.84 -3.52 -14.12
N GLY A 317 -3.99 -3.20 -15.08
CA GLY A 317 -4.44 -2.62 -16.34
C GLY A 317 -5.39 -3.58 -17.09
N SER A 318 -6.30 -3.02 -17.91
CA SER A 318 -7.16 -3.83 -18.78
C SER A 318 -6.27 -4.59 -19.77
N GLN A 319 -6.11 -5.87 -19.52
CA GLN A 319 -5.34 -6.82 -20.30
C GLN A 319 -6.04 -8.17 -20.28
N LYS A 320 -6.30 -8.73 -21.45
CA LYS A 320 -6.81 -10.10 -21.56
C LYS A 320 -5.64 -11.09 -21.45
N ALA A 321 -5.76 -12.01 -20.52
CA ALA A 321 -4.79 -13.09 -20.33
C ALA A 321 -5.52 -14.39 -20.01
N ASN A 322 -4.86 -15.50 -20.30
CA ASN A 322 -5.31 -16.83 -19.91
C ASN A 322 -4.21 -17.66 -19.22
N TYR A 323 -3.16 -16.96 -18.78
CA TYR A 323 -2.07 -17.45 -17.97
C TYR A 323 -1.49 -16.31 -17.17
N ILE A 324 -1.23 -16.53 -15.88
CA ILE A 324 -0.55 -15.56 -14.99
C ILE A 324 0.25 -16.28 -13.91
N ARG A 325 1.45 -15.79 -13.60
CA ARG A 325 2.30 -16.22 -12.48
C ARG A 325 2.96 -15.02 -11.82
N ASN A 326 3.10 -15.06 -10.51
CA ASN A 326 4.01 -14.14 -9.80
C ASN A 326 5.45 -14.66 -9.94
N SER A 327 6.07 -14.38 -11.06
CA SER A 327 7.37 -14.92 -11.41
C SER A 327 8.52 -14.06 -10.96
N VAL A 328 8.26 -12.80 -10.60
CA VAL A 328 9.28 -11.83 -10.20
C VAL A 328 8.88 -11.11 -8.92
N LYS A 329 9.80 -11.02 -7.98
CA LYS A 329 9.77 -10.04 -6.89
C LYS A 329 10.79 -8.96 -7.22
N ALA A 330 10.40 -7.70 -7.14
CA ALA A 330 11.28 -6.58 -7.37
C ALA A 330 11.40 -5.72 -6.10
N THR A 331 12.58 -5.16 -5.87
CA THR A 331 12.78 -4.13 -4.86
C THR A 331 13.32 -2.87 -5.50
N VAL A 332 12.94 -1.72 -4.95
CA VAL A 332 13.50 -0.43 -5.29
C VAL A 332 13.99 0.23 -4.01
N ASP A 333 15.26 0.55 -3.95
CA ASP A 333 15.83 1.23 -2.80
C ASP A 333 15.30 2.67 -2.72
N ALA A 334 14.79 3.06 -1.56
CA ALA A 334 14.20 4.38 -1.39
C ALA A 334 15.22 5.51 -1.36
N TYR A 335 16.51 5.22 -1.08
CA TYR A 335 17.58 6.20 -1.04
C TYR A 335 18.17 6.46 -2.43
N ASP A 336 18.67 5.42 -3.10
CA ASP A 336 19.38 5.56 -4.38
C ASP A 336 18.58 5.09 -5.62
N GLY A 337 17.40 4.51 -5.42
CA GLY A 337 16.52 4.08 -6.50
C GLY A 337 16.99 2.85 -7.27
N SER A 338 18.00 2.13 -6.78
CA SER A 338 18.44 0.88 -7.40
C SER A 338 17.30 -0.14 -7.46
N VAL A 339 17.20 -0.84 -8.58
CA VAL A 339 16.16 -1.83 -8.86
C VAL A 339 16.81 -3.22 -8.90
N GLU A 340 16.33 -4.10 -8.01
CA GLU A 340 16.71 -5.50 -8.01
C GLU A 340 15.51 -6.36 -8.43
N LEU A 341 15.73 -7.26 -9.38
CA LEU A 341 14.71 -8.20 -9.85
C LEU A 341 15.10 -9.62 -9.45
N TYR A 342 14.24 -10.30 -8.72
CA TYR A 342 14.47 -11.68 -8.27
C TYR A 342 13.58 -12.65 -9.03
N ALA A 343 14.15 -13.70 -9.62
CA ALA A 343 13.44 -14.78 -10.29
C ALA A 343 12.71 -15.64 -9.24
N TRP A 344 11.49 -15.24 -8.85
CA TRP A 344 10.72 -15.87 -7.79
C TRP A 344 10.17 -17.24 -8.17
N ASP A 345 9.59 -17.38 -9.39
CA ASP A 345 9.24 -18.68 -9.96
C ASP A 345 10.19 -19.03 -11.12
N ALA A 346 11.36 -19.53 -10.74
CA ALA A 346 12.38 -19.97 -11.70
C ALA A 346 11.93 -21.12 -12.62
N ASN A 347 10.77 -21.73 -12.37
CA ASN A 347 10.20 -22.78 -13.22
C ASN A 347 9.23 -22.26 -14.26
N ASP A 348 8.80 -21.01 -14.15
CA ASP A 348 7.88 -20.41 -15.12
C ASP A 348 8.52 -20.35 -16.53
N PRO A 349 7.86 -20.96 -17.55
CA PRO A 349 8.40 -20.98 -18.90
C PRO A 349 8.46 -19.60 -19.57
N VAL A 350 7.56 -18.68 -19.19
CA VAL A 350 7.55 -17.32 -19.72
C VAL A 350 8.72 -16.52 -19.14
N LEU A 351 8.99 -16.63 -17.84
CA LEU A 351 10.16 -16.01 -17.23
C LEU A 351 11.46 -16.54 -17.85
N LYS A 352 11.57 -17.87 -18.00
CA LYS A 352 12.75 -18.49 -18.68
C LYS A 352 12.97 -17.98 -20.10
N ALA A 353 11.92 -17.63 -20.82
CA ALA A 353 12.06 -17.02 -22.14
C ALA A 353 12.66 -15.59 -22.04
N TRP A 354 12.20 -14.80 -21.08
CA TRP A 354 12.71 -13.45 -20.82
C TRP A 354 14.16 -13.47 -20.31
N GLU A 355 14.52 -14.39 -19.43
CA GLU A 355 15.89 -14.57 -18.95
C GLU A 355 16.89 -14.83 -20.10
N LYS A 356 16.45 -15.56 -21.13
CA LYS A 356 17.28 -15.78 -22.34
C LYS A 356 17.43 -14.54 -23.21
N ILE A 357 16.41 -13.66 -23.24
CA ILE A 357 16.44 -12.40 -23.99
C ILE A 357 17.28 -11.35 -23.26
N PHE A 358 17.16 -11.30 -21.93
CA PHE A 358 17.84 -10.36 -21.04
C PHE A 358 18.71 -11.11 -20.00
N PRO A 359 19.83 -11.71 -20.42
CA PRO A 359 20.68 -12.48 -19.54
C PRO A 359 21.30 -11.59 -18.45
N GLY A 360 21.29 -12.06 -17.21
CA GLY A 360 21.87 -11.36 -16.07
C GLY A 360 21.00 -10.24 -15.49
N GLN A 361 19.76 -10.11 -15.91
CA GLN A 361 18.83 -9.12 -15.38
C GLN A 361 18.20 -9.56 -14.04
N TYR A 362 18.15 -10.85 -13.80
CA TYR A 362 17.49 -11.44 -12.64
C TYR A 362 18.50 -12.04 -11.67
N HIS A 363 18.29 -11.76 -10.39
CA HIS A 363 18.96 -12.43 -9.29
C HIS A 363 18.24 -13.74 -8.94
N PRO A 364 18.96 -14.80 -8.60
CA PRO A 364 18.34 -16.02 -8.11
C PRO A 364 17.79 -15.82 -6.69
N ILE A 365 16.79 -16.61 -6.30
CA ILE A 365 16.20 -16.57 -4.95
C ILE A 365 17.28 -16.66 -3.85
N SER A 366 18.34 -17.45 -4.07
CA SER A 366 19.45 -17.63 -3.11
C SER A 366 20.15 -16.33 -2.69
N GLU A 367 19.97 -15.25 -3.43
CA GLU A 367 20.51 -13.93 -3.11
C GLU A 367 19.56 -13.07 -2.26
N ILE A 368 18.28 -13.47 -2.12
CA ILE A 368 17.34 -12.77 -1.25
C ILE A 368 17.76 -12.98 0.21
N SER A 369 18.00 -11.89 0.93
CA SER A 369 18.34 -11.95 2.37
C SER A 369 17.17 -12.52 3.19
N GLY A 370 17.46 -13.04 4.38
CA GLY A 370 16.41 -13.50 5.29
C GLY A 370 15.49 -12.35 5.74
N ASP A 371 16.05 -11.15 5.88
CA ASP A 371 15.31 -9.94 6.23
C ASP A 371 14.32 -9.58 5.11
N LEU A 372 14.77 -9.49 3.86
CA LEU A 372 13.88 -9.27 2.71
C LEU A 372 12.83 -10.38 2.59
N MET A 373 13.23 -11.65 2.77
CA MET A 373 12.31 -12.79 2.68
C MET A 373 11.15 -12.64 3.67
N SER A 374 11.39 -12.11 4.87
CA SER A 374 10.36 -11.93 5.91
C SER A 374 9.27 -10.93 5.52
N HIS A 375 9.51 -10.05 4.55
CA HIS A 375 8.58 -9.05 4.04
C HIS A 375 7.96 -9.41 2.67
N LEU A 376 8.44 -10.48 2.02
CA LEU A 376 7.82 -10.97 0.78
C LEU A 376 6.54 -11.73 1.09
N ARG A 377 5.48 -11.40 0.36
CA ARG A 377 4.14 -11.93 0.60
C ARG A 377 3.45 -12.38 -0.69
N TYR A 378 2.36 -13.14 -0.55
CA TYR A 378 1.54 -13.52 -1.70
C TYR A 378 0.82 -12.28 -2.25
N PRO A 379 0.90 -12.00 -3.57
CA PRO A 379 0.43 -10.73 -4.11
C PRO A 379 -1.09 -10.67 -4.22
N GLU A 380 -1.65 -9.52 -3.86
CA GLU A 380 -3.09 -9.31 -3.75
C GLU A 380 -3.80 -9.43 -5.09
N ASN A 381 -3.25 -8.84 -6.17
CA ASN A 381 -3.93 -8.88 -7.46
C ASN A 381 -3.93 -10.28 -8.10
N LEU A 382 -2.88 -11.09 -7.89
CA LEU A 382 -2.92 -12.50 -8.30
C LEU A 382 -4.01 -13.26 -7.54
N PHE A 383 -4.12 -13.05 -6.23
CA PHE A 383 -5.16 -13.67 -5.43
C PHE A 383 -6.57 -13.27 -5.89
N LYS A 384 -6.79 -12.00 -6.26
CA LYS A 384 -8.07 -11.52 -6.81
C LYS A 384 -8.42 -12.23 -8.12
N VAL A 385 -7.45 -12.40 -9.03
CA VAL A 385 -7.63 -13.16 -10.27
C VAL A 385 -8.01 -14.62 -9.97
N GLN A 386 -7.27 -15.25 -9.06
CA GLN A 386 -7.49 -16.64 -8.66
C GLN A 386 -8.83 -16.80 -7.95
N ARG A 387 -9.19 -15.89 -7.06
CA ARG A 387 -10.48 -15.85 -6.36
C ARG A 387 -11.66 -15.81 -7.34
N GLU A 388 -11.59 -14.92 -8.33
CA GLU A 388 -12.67 -14.78 -9.32
C GLU A 388 -12.82 -16.05 -10.18
N LEU A 389 -11.72 -16.64 -10.59
CA LEU A 389 -11.78 -17.90 -11.36
C LEU A 389 -12.23 -19.06 -10.49
N LEU A 390 -11.73 -19.19 -9.27
CA LEU A 390 -12.07 -20.27 -8.36
C LEU A 390 -13.56 -20.27 -8.00
N ALA A 391 -14.23 -19.11 -8.04
CA ALA A 391 -15.68 -19.01 -7.87
C ALA A 391 -16.50 -19.89 -8.82
N LYS A 392 -15.94 -20.26 -9.97
CA LYS A 392 -16.53 -21.19 -10.94
C LYS A 392 -15.73 -22.47 -11.06
N TYR A 393 -14.40 -22.37 -11.08
CA TYR A 393 -13.50 -23.48 -11.36
C TYR A 393 -13.14 -24.35 -10.12
N HIS A 394 -13.77 -24.10 -8.95
CA HIS A 394 -13.80 -25.06 -7.87
C HIS A 394 -14.64 -26.29 -8.25
N VAL A 395 -15.62 -26.13 -9.14
CA VAL A 395 -16.40 -27.23 -9.72
C VAL A 395 -15.54 -28.01 -10.70
N SER A 396 -15.19 -29.23 -10.35
CA SER A 396 -14.22 -30.05 -11.09
C SER A 396 -14.85 -30.99 -12.13
N SER A 397 -16.17 -31.21 -12.13
CA SER A 397 -16.85 -32.06 -13.10
C SER A 397 -17.50 -31.28 -14.22
N ALA A 398 -17.33 -31.73 -15.46
CA ALA A 398 -17.90 -31.08 -16.64
C ALA A 398 -19.43 -30.95 -16.57
N GLY A 399 -20.13 -31.95 -16.00
CA GLY A 399 -21.59 -31.95 -15.89
C GLY A 399 -22.11 -30.87 -14.93
N GLN A 400 -21.51 -30.77 -13.75
CA GLN A 400 -21.85 -29.75 -12.75
C GLN A 400 -21.43 -28.33 -13.22
N PHE A 401 -20.27 -28.23 -13.88
CA PHE A 401 -19.82 -26.95 -14.47
C PHE A 401 -20.78 -26.47 -15.55
N PHE A 402 -21.30 -27.39 -16.40
CA PHE A 402 -22.27 -27.08 -17.45
C PHE A 402 -23.60 -26.57 -16.87
N SER A 403 -24.08 -27.15 -15.76
CA SER A 403 -25.32 -26.71 -15.12
C SER A 403 -25.20 -25.36 -14.45
N GLY A 404 -24.01 -25.01 -13.97
CA GLY A 404 -23.74 -23.76 -13.24
C GLY A 404 -24.42 -23.64 -11.87
N GLU A 405 -25.00 -24.74 -11.36
CA GLU A 405 -25.78 -24.73 -10.11
C GLU A 405 -24.98 -24.41 -8.85
N ASP A 406 -23.69 -24.64 -8.89
CA ASP A 406 -22.80 -24.49 -7.74
C ASP A 406 -21.78 -23.37 -7.93
N PHE A 407 -22.05 -22.40 -8.79
CA PHE A 407 -21.18 -21.25 -8.96
C PHE A 407 -21.34 -20.26 -7.79
N TRP A 408 -20.22 -19.66 -7.43
CA TRP A 408 -20.12 -18.68 -6.37
C TRP A 408 -19.73 -17.31 -6.90
N GLN A 409 -19.76 -16.34 -6.02
CA GLN A 409 -19.29 -14.98 -6.30
C GLN A 409 -18.66 -14.36 -5.06
N THR A 410 -17.78 -13.39 -5.24
CA THR A 410 -17.27 -12.56 -4.15
C THR A 410 -18.41 -11.69 -3.61
N PRO A 411 -18.58 -11.58 -2.29
CA PRO A 411 -19.57 -10.66 -1.71
C PRO A 411 -19.34 -9.22 -2.14
N VAL A 412 -20.42 -8.47 -2.25
CA VAL A 412 -20.36 -7.00 -2.32
C VAL A 412 -19.83 -6.47 -1.00
N ASP A 413 -19.01 -5.42 -1.04
CA ASP A 413 -18.49 -4.83 0.19
C ASP A 413 -19.61 -4.17 1.00
N PRO A 414 -19.98 -4.71 2.18
CA PRO A 414 -21.08 -4.19 2.96
C PRO A 414 -20.72 -2.92 3.75
N THR A 415 -19.46 -2.52 3.77
CA THR A 415 -18.98 -1.32 4.46
C THR A 415 -19.08 -0.07 3.60
N GLU A 416 -19.27 -0.26 2.31
CA GLU A 416 -19.39 0.80 1.33
C GLU A 416 -20.74 1.52 1.35
N SER A 417 -20.81 2.67 0.70
CA SER A 417 -22.04 3.43 0.52
C SER A 417 -23.13 2.61 -0.19
N ALA A 418 -24.40 2.92 0.07
CA ALA A 418 -25.53 2.26 -0.56
C ALA A 418 -25.43 2.29 -2.12
N THR A 419 -24.89 3.37 -2.70
CA THR A 419 -24.68 3.47 -4.14
C THR A 419 -23.63 2.49 -4.64
N ALA A 420 -22.50 2.36 -3.94
CA ALA A 420 -21.43 1.42 -4.30
C ALA A 420 -21.90 -0.04 -4.13
N GLN A 421 -22.69 -0.33 -3.10
CA GLN A 421 -23.32 -1.64 -2.90
C GLN A 421 -24.29 -1.98 -4.05
N GLN A 422 -25.12 -1.02 -4.51
CA GLN A 422 -25.99 -1.21 -5.68
C GLN A 422 -25.22 -1.46 -6.99
N GLN A 423 -24.00 -0.92 -7.10
CA GLN A 423 -23.09 -1.18 -8.23
C GLN A 423 -22.39 -2.53 -8.13
N GLY A 424 -22.59 -3.28 -7.05
CA GLY A 424 -22.00 -4.60 -6.86
C GLY A 424 -20.48 -4.58 -6.71
N VAL A 425 -19.93 -3.56 -6.04
CA VAL A 425 -18.48 -3.43 -5.82
C VAL A 425 -17.98 -4.53 -4.89
N PRO A 426 -17.05 -5.40 -5.33
CA PRO A 426 -16.62 -6.53 -4.52
C PRO A 426 -15.85 -6.10 -3.27
N GLN A 427 -15.99 -6.89 -2.21
CA GLN A 427 -15.19 -6.77 -1.00
C GLN A 427 -13.72 -7.11 -1.31
N PRO A 428 -12.73 -6.31 -0.84
CA PRO A 428 -11.32 -6.61 -1.02
C PRO A 428 -10.89 -7.82 -0.19
N PRO A 429 -9.82 -8.52 -0.55
CA PRO A 429 -9.19 -9.49 0.32
C PRO A 429 -8.39 -8.79 1.42
N TYR A 430 -8.20 -9.48 2.55
CA TYR A 430 -7.49 -8.93 3.70
C TYR A 430 -6.32 -9.82 4.10
N TYR A 431 -5.15 -9.21 4.37
CA TYR A 431 -4.04 -9.87 5.04
C TYR A 431 -4.35 -9.97 6.53
N LEU A 432 -4.30 -11.18 7.05
CA LEU A 432 -4.61 -11.52 8.45
C LEU A 432 -3.72 -12.66 8.92
N SER A 433 -3.30 -12.63 10.18
CA SER A 433 -2.60 -13.75 10.80
C SER A 433 -3.60 -14.74 11.43
N LEU A 434 -3.73 -15.91 10.84
CA LEU A 434 -4.73 -16.92 11.16
C LEU A 434 -4.12 -18.31 11.37
N GLN A 435 -4.71 -19.10 12.24
CA GLN A 435 -4.45 -20.54 12.30
C GLN A 435 -5.23 -21.24 11.17
N THR A 436 -4.52 -21.63 10.11
CA THR A 436 -5.12 -22.31 8.94
C THR A 436 -4.47 -23.68 8.73
N GLY A 437 -5.23 -24.61 8.14
CA GLY A 437 -4.69 -25.91 7.70
C GLY A 437 -4.10 -26.78 8.81
N GLY A 438 -4.60 -26.66 10.03
CA GLY A 438 -4.10 -27.42 11.19
C GLY A 438 -2.80 -26.88 11.79
N SER A 439 -2.35 -25.69 11.39
CA SER A 439 -1.26 -24.97 12.05
C SER A 439 -1.63 -24.67 13.50
N LYS A 440 -0.68 -24.85 14.42
CA LYS A 440 -0.86 -24.46 15.83
C LYS A 440 -0.54 -22.99 16.07
N LYS A 441 0.13 -22.33 15.12
CA LYS A 441 0.48 -20.93 15.20
C LYS A 441 -0.22 -20.15 14.08
N PRO A 442 -0.55 -18.86 14.31
CA PRO A 442 -1.06 -17.99 13.26
C PRO A 442 -0.06 -17.88 12.12
N VAL A 443 -0.55 -17.91 10.90
CA VAL A 443 0.21 -17.72 9.67
C VAL A 443 -0.33 -16.48 8.95
N PHE A 444 0.55 -15.60 8.54
CA PHE A 444 0.18 -14.43 7.76
C PHE A 444 -0.43 -14.88 6.42
N SER A 445 -1.71 -14.63 6.22
CA SER A 445 -2.52 -15.17 5.14
C SER A 445 -3.32 -14.07 4.47
N LEU A 446 -3.58 -14.22 3.17
CA LEU A 446 -4.53 -13.37 2.45
C LEU A 446 -5.86 -14.12 2.32
N THR A 447 -6.97 -13.47 2.65
CA THR A 447 -8.26 -14.13 2.84
C THR A 447 -9.39 -13.47 2.07
N SER A 448 -10.40 -14.24 1.71
CA SER A 448 -11.64 -13.78 1.09
C SER A 448 -12.79 -14.76 1.35
N SER A 449 -14.02 -14.32 1.13
CA SER A 449 -15.25 -15.10 1.30
C SER A 449 -15.96 -15.32 -0.02
N TYR A 450 -16.81 -16.34 -0.08
CA TYR A 450 -17.73 -16.60 -1.17
C TYR A 450 -19.17 -16.72 -0.70
N ILE A 451 -20.09 -16.24 -1.53
CA ILE A 451 -21.53 -16.42 -1.43
C ILE A 451 -22.04 -17.09 -2.71
N PRO A 452 -23.28 -17.65 -2.74
CA PRO A 452 -23.83 -18.22 -3.96
C PRO A 452 -23.91 -17.19 -5.08
N ALA A 453 -23.57 -17.60 -6.31
CA ALA A 453 -23.72 -16.74 -7.47
C ALA A 453 -25.20 -16.56 -7.87
N GLY A 454 -25.50 -15.45 -8.55
CA GLY A 454 -26.80 -15.16 -9.12
C GLY A 454 -27.60 -14.14 -8.32
N THR A 455 -28.91 -14.05 -8.62
CA THR A 455 -29.84 -13.06 -8.05
C THR A 455 -30.45 -13.49 -6.72
N SER A 456 -29.85 -14.47 -6.03
CA SER A 456 -30.35 -14.93 -4.74
C SER A 456 -30.25 -13.80 -3.70
N THR A 457 -31.34 -13.53 -3.00
CA THR A 457 -31.35 -12.62 -1.83
C THR A 457 -30.76 -13.30 -0.59
N ARG A 458 -30.36 -14.56 -0.71
CA ARG A 458 -29.78 -15.35 0.39
C ARG A 458 -28.28 -15.14 0.45
N GLU A 459 -27.83 -14.19 1.24
CA GLU A 459 -26.41 -13.92 1.50
C GLU A 459 -25.86 -14.83 2.60
N ILE A 460 -25.79 -16.13 2.33
CA ILE A 460 -25.10 -17.10 3.20
C ILE A 460 -23.68 -17.33 2.71
N LEU A 461 -22.79 -17.66 3.63
CA LEU A 461 -21.43 -18.03 3.30
C LEU A 461 -21.40 -19.45 2.69
N THR A 462 -20.76 -19.60 1.53
CA THR A 462 -20.56 -20.89 0.85
C THR A 462 -19.13 -21.38 0.93
N GLY A 463 -18.16 -20.46 1.04
CA GLY A 463 -16.76 -20.79 1.11
C GLY A 463 -15.92 -19.69 1.76
N PHE A 464 -14.84 -20.09 2.40
CA PHE A 464 -13.79 -19.21 2.89
C PHE A 464 -12.48 -19.59 2.21
N LEU A 465 -11.85 -18.62 1.57
CA LEU A 465 -10.60 -18.77 0.82
C LEU A 465 -9.46 -18.13 1.57
N SER A 466 -8.35 -18.85 1.71
CA SER A 466 -7.10 -18.32 2.26
C SER A 466 -5.90 -18.79 1.46
N VAL A 467 -4.84 -17.99 1.43
CA VAL A 467 -3.53 -18.37 0.91
C VAL A 467 -2.45 -18.01 1.92
N ASP A 468 -1.53 -18.94 2.18
CA ASP A 468 -0.38 -18.67 3.03
C ASP A 468 0.52 -17.66 2.35
N SER A 469 0.65 -16.50 2.96
CA SER A 469 1.38 -15.33 2.40
C SER A 469 2.77 -15.15 3.02
N ASP A 470 3.16 -15.97 3.96
CA ASP A 470 4.45 -15.90 4.65
C ASP A 470 5.55 -16.61 3.86
N ALA A 471 6.45 -15.85 3.25
CA ALA A 471 7.57 -16.41 2.49
C ALA A 471 8.69 -16.98 3.40
N GLY A 472 8.62 -16.76 4.72
CA GLY A 472 9.64 -17.19 5.66
C GLY A 472 10.67 -16.10 5.96
N ASN A 473 11.75 -16.45 6.65
CA ASN A 473 12.83 -15.55 7.05
C ASN A 473 14.24 -16.17 6.86
N GLU A 474 14.33 -17.27 6.14
CA GLU A 474 15.60 -17.90 5.83
C GLU A 474 16.13 -17.43 4.47
N LYS A 475 17.39 -17.04 4.43
CA LYS A 475 18.04 -16.56 3.20
C LYS A 475 17.85 -17.54 2.04
N GLY A 476 17.21 -17.07 0.98
CA GLY A 476 17.06 -17.81 -0.27
C GLY A 476 16.12 -19.03 -0.19
N VAL A 477 15.37 -19.19 0.89
CA VAL A 477 14.49 -20.35 1.10
C VAL A 477 13.04 -19.88 1.24
N ILE A 478 12.20 -20.24 0.28
CA ILE A 478 10.76 -20.00 0.38
C ILE A 478 10.15 -20.93 1.41
N GLY A 479 9.34 -20.38 2.32
CA GLY A 479 8.63 -21.15 3.33
C GLY A 479 7.79 -22.27 2.70
N PRO A 480 7.75 -23.46 3.32
CA PRO A 480 7.18 -24.68 2.70
C PRO A 480 5.67 -24.58 2.42
N ASN A 481 4.98 -23.68 3.09
CA ASN A 481 3.55 -23.49 2.93
C ASN A 481 3.20 -22.24 2.08
N TYR A 482 4.18 -21.39 1.76
CA TYR A 482 3.94 -20.18 0.97
C TYR A 482 3.18 -20.49 -0.33
N GLY A 483 2.15 -19.71 -0.62
CA GLY A 483 1.33 -19.89 -1.80
C GLY A 483 0.35 -21.07 -1.74
N THR A 484 0.25 -21.76 -0.61
CA THR A 484 -0.76 -22.82 -0.43
C THR A 484 -2.14 -22.18 -0.31
N ILE A 485 -2.96 -22.37 -1.32
CA ILE A 485 -4.36 -21.91 -1.35
C ILE A 485 -5.22 -22.98 -0.67
N ARG A 486 -6.05 -22.56 0.29
CA ARG A 486 -7.04 -23.41 0.99
C ARG A 486 -8.42 -22.86 0.77
N LEU A 487 -9.31 -23.75 0.37
CA LEU A 487 -10.73 -23.47 0.20
C LEU A 487 -11.50 -24.28 1.23
N GLN A 488 -12.04 -23.62 2.23
CA GLN A 488 -12.96 -24.20 3.20
C GLN A 488 -14.37 -24.08 2.66
N GLU A 489 -14.94 -25.22 2.22
CA GLU A 489 -16.30 -25.29 1.69
C GLU A 489 -17.29 -25.54 2.83
N LEU A 490 -18.34 -24.71 2.92
CA LEU A 490 -19.42 -24.92 3.86
C LEU A 490 -20.48 -25.86 3.25
N PRO A 491 -21.12 -26.72 4.07
CA PRO A 491 -22.24 -27.54 3.60
C PRO A 491 -23.34 -26.69 2.97
N LYS A 492 -24.01 -27.23 1.93
CA LYS A 492 -25.06 -26.51 1.19
C LYS A 492 -26.30 -26.17 2.06
N ASP A 493 -26.49 -26.88 3.16
CA ASP A 493 -27.51 -26.63 4.17
C ASP A 493 -27.05 -25.72 5.31
N SER A 494 -25.84 -25.15 5.18
CA SER A 494 -25.30 -24.20 6.15
C SER A 494 -26.14 -22.92 6.21
N ASN A 495 -26.28 -22.38 7.42
CA ASN A 495 -26.94 -21.10 7.67
C ASN A 495 -25.96 -20.03 8.21
N VAL A 496 -24.69 -20.18 7.94
CA VAL A 496 -23.68 -19.18 8.33
C VAL A 496 -23.93 -17.91 7.56
N PRO A 497 -24.15 -16.75 8.22
CA PRO A 497 -24.34 -15.48 7.53
C PRO A 497 -23.14 -15.14 6.67
N GLY A 498 -23.35 -14.61 5.47
CA GLY A 498 -22.31 -13.95 4.68
C GLY A 498 -22.02 -12.54 5.20
N PRO A 499 -20.99 -11.84 4.64
CA PRO A 499 -20.59 -10.51 5.12
C PRO A 499 -21.71 -9.48 5.11
N GLY A 500 -22.55 -9.43 4.06
CA GLY A 500 -23.68 -8.53 3.98
C GLY A 500 -24.75 -8.81 5.05
N GLN A 501 -25.02 -10.08 5.34
CA GLN A 501 -25.95 -10.47 6.41
C GLN A 501 -25.38 -10.12 7.79
N ALA A 502 -24.08 -10.33 8.01
CA ALA A 502 -23.41 -9.95 9.26
C ALA A 502 -23.49 -8.43 9.50
N GLN A 503 -23.25 -7.63 8.45
CA GLN A 503 -23.41 -6.17 8.51
C GLN A 503 -24.87 -5.75 8.80
N ASN A 504 -25.84 -6.44 8.20
CA ASN A 504 -27.25 -6.21 8.49
C ASN A 504 -27.62 -6.55 9.94
N ASN A 505 -27.04 -7.62 10.50
CA ASN A 505 -27.23 -7.97 11.90
C ASN A 505 -26.69 -6.88 12.84
N PHE A 506 -25.53 -6.28 12.52
CA PHE A 506 -25.03 -5.11 13.25
C PHE A 506 -26.00 -3.92 13.16
N ASN A 507 -26.46 -3.60 11.97
CA ASN A 507 -27.36 -2.46 11.73
C ASN A 507 -28.72 -2.63 12.41
N ALA A 508 -29.25 -3.85 12.47
CA ALA A 508 -30.54 -4.18 13.05
C ALA A 508 -30.52 -4.32 14.57
N ASN A 509 -29.34 -4.47 15.18
CA ASN A 509 -29.21 -4.60 16.62
C ASN A 509 -29.55 -3.26 17.30
N ALA A 510 -30.50 -3.27 18.23
CA ALA A 510 -31.06 -2.06 18.86
C ALA A 510 -30.00 -1.31 19.70
N ASP A 511 -29.17 -2.03 20.44
CA ASP A 511 -28.14 -1.43 21.29
C ASP A 511 -27.03 -0.82 20.45
N VAL A 512 -26.57 -1.53 19.40
CA VAL A 512 -25.60 -1.03 18.41
C VAL A 512 -26.12 0.23 17.73
N SER A 513 -27.34 0.18 17.20
CA SER A 513 -27.95 1.30 16.48
C SER A 513 -28.10 2.52 17.38
N LYS A 514 -28.59 2.33 18.63
CA LYS A 514 -28.73 3.41 19.60
C LYS A 514 -27.41 4.10 19.93
N GLU A 515 -26.36 3.32 20.20
CA GLU A 515 -25.08 3.87 20.61
C GLU A 515 -24.32 4.50 19.45
N LEU A 516 -24.38 3.90 18.25
CA LEU A 516 -23.78 4.51 17.04
C LEU A 516 -24.48 5.84 16.70
N ASN A 517 -25.80 5.92 16.78
CA ASN A 517 -26.53 7.19 16.60
C ASN A 517 -26.13 8.24 17.64
N LEU A 518 -25.90 7.82 18.89
CA LEU A 518 -25.39 8.73 19.92
C LEU A 518 -23.97 9.22 19.61
N LEU A 519 -23.10 8.33 19.16
CA LEU A 519 -21.72 8.67 18.75
C LEU A 519 -21.69 9.54 17.48
N GLU A 520 -22.69 9.45 16.61
CA GLU A 520 -22.82 10.27 15.39
C GLU A 520 -23.59 11.58 15.63
N SER A 521 -24.11 11.77 16.84
CA SER A 521 -24.85 12.99 17.19
C SER A 521 -23.93 14.20 17.37
N GLY A 522 -24.36 15.36 16.87
CA GLY A 522 -23.63 16.63 17.04
C GLY A 522 -22.54 16.84 16.00
N SER A 523 -21.29 17.04 16.45
CA SER A 523 -20.13 17.34 15.60
C SER A 523 -19.18 16.16 15.42
N THR A 524 -19.69 14.93 15.48
CA THR A 524 -18.90 13.72 15.31
C THR A 524 -19.39 12.88 14.14
N LYS A 525 -18.46 12.17 13.50
CA LYS A 525 -18.72 11.20 12.43
C LYS A 525 -18.26 9.82 12.87
N VAL A 526 -19.10 8.83 12.65
CA VAL A 526 -18.75 7.42 12.84
C VAL A 526 -18.20 6.85 11.53
N ASN A 527 -16.98 6.33 11.56
CA ASN A 527 -16.36 5.60 10.45
C ASN A 527 -16.28 4.12 10.84
N ARG A 528 -16.87 3.26 10.04
CA ARG A 528 -16.75 1.80 10.20
C ARG A 528 -15.54 1.31 9.40
N GLY A 529 -14.70 0.54 10.04
CA GLY A 529 -13.56 -0.10 9.37
C GLY A 529 -13.96 -1.36 8.61
N ASN A 530 -12.97 -2.04 8.09
CA ASN A 530 -13.11 -3.30 7.35
C ASN A 530 -13.90 -4.35 8.15
N LEU A 531 -14.80 -5.03 7.49
CA LEU A 531 -15.47 -6.20 8.04
C LEU A 531 -14.60 -7.44 7.78
N LEU A 532 -13.89 -7.89 8.80
CA LEU A 532 -13.01 -9.06 8.73
C LEU A 532 -13.82 -10.34 8.97
N THR A 533 -13.55 -11.37 8.19
CA THR A 533 -14.12 -12.73 8.36
C THR A 533 -13.01 -13.66 8.83
N LEU A 534 -13.22 -14.37 9.94
CA LEU A 534 -12.20 -15.14 10.65
C LEU A 534 -12.73 -16.53 10.98
N PRO A 535 -12.05 -17.63 10.56
CA PRO A 535 -12.42 -18.97 10.94
C PRO A 535 -11.94 -19.26 12.38
N LEU A 536 -12.75 -18.95 13.38
CA LEU A 536 -12.45 -19.06 14.80
C LEU A 536 -13.62 -19.70 15.55
N GLY A 537 -13.34 -20.33 16.70
CA GLY A 537 -14.36 -20.92 17.58
C GLY A 537 -15.15 -22.04 16.93
N GLY A 538 -14.59 -22.70 15.92
CA GLY A 538 -15.25 -23.74 15.12
C GLY A 538 -16.34 -23.19 14.18
N GLY A 539 -16.38 -21.88 13.94
CA GLY A 539 -17.30 -21.21 13.02
C GLY A 539 -16.63 -20.04 12.32
N LEU A 540 -17.40 -19.04 11.93
CA LEU A 540 -16.91 -17.80 11.33
C LEU A 540 -17.28 -16.62 12.24
N VAL A 541 -16.24 -15.91 12.69
CA VAL A 541 -16.35 -14.67 13.47
C VAL A 541 -16.20 -13.48 12.50
N TYR A 542 -17.10 -12.54 12.61
CA TYR A 542 -16.98 -11.25 11.92
C TYR A 542 -16.52 -10.20 12.92
N VAL A 543 -15.50 -9.43 12.58
CA VAL A 543 -14.96 -8.34 13.41
C VAL A 543 -14.93 -7.06 12.60
N GLN A 544 -15.50 -5.98 13.16
CA GLN A 544 -15.50 -4.66 12.56
C GLN A 544 -15.11 -3.59 13.58
N PRO A 545 -13.96 -2.91 13.42
CA PRO A 545 -13.61 -1.77 14.27
C PRO A 545 -14.49 -0.56 13.94
N VAL A 546 -14.82 0.22 14.95
CA VAL A 546 -15.64 1.44 14.84
C VAL A 546 -14.85 2.64 15.34
N TYR A 547 -14.64 3.60 14.46
CA TYR A 547 -13.89 4.82 14.73
C TYR A 547 -14.83 6.00 14.83
N VAL A 548 -14.47 6.94 15.70
CA VAL A 548 -15.17 8.22 15.86
C VAL A 548 -14.19 9.35 15.55
N GLN A 549 -14.66 10.29 14.76
CA GLN A 549 -13.91 11.48 14.35
C GLN A 549 -14.75 12.73 14.62
N SER A 550 -14.17 13.74 15.25
CA SER A 550 -14.80 15.06 15.40
C SER A 550 -14.87 15.77 14.03
N SER A 551 -15.80 16.68 13.84
CA SER A 551 -15.92 17.47 12.60
C SER A 551 -14.94 18.63 12.48
N GLY A 552 -14.02 18.82 13.44
CA GLY A 552 -12.97 19.83 13.38
C GLY A 552 -11.94 19.55 12.28
N SER A 553 -11.33 20.59 11.70
CA SER A 553 -10.36 20.47 10.60
C SER A 553 -9.07 19.72 10.95
N THR A 554 -8.75 19.63 12.25
CA THR A 554 -7.56 18.90 12.76
C THR A 554 -7.92 17.55 13.38
N SER A 555 -9.17 17.10 13.21
CA SER A 555 -9.64 15.86 13.79
C SER A 555 -9.26 14.65 12.96
N PHE A 556 -9.07 13.53 13.63
CA PHE A 556 -8.72 12.25 13.01
C PHE A 556 -9.50 11.10 13.65
N PRO A 557 -9.69 9.98 12.95
CA PRO A 557 -10.42 8.83 13.47
C PRO A 557 -9.70 8.19 14.66
N LEU A 558 -10.45 7.92 15.73
CA LEU A 558 -9.99 7.17 16.91
C LEU A 558 -10.83 5.92 17.06
N LEU A 559 -10.21 4.78 17.31
CA LEU A 559 -10.93 3.53 17.62
C LEU A 559 -11.69 3.70 18.94
N LYS A 560 -13.00 3.47 18.93
CA LYS A 560 -13.85 3.63 20.12
C LYS A 560 -14.61 2.37 20.49
N LYS A 561 -14.94 1.54 19.52
CA LYS A 561 -15.72 0.33 19.72
C LYS A 561 -15.28 -0.76 18.74
N VAL A 562 -15.61 -1.99 19.08
CA VAL A 562 -15.46 -3.15 18.23
C VAL A 562 -16.82 -3.87 18.14
N LEU A 563 -17.23 -4.16 16.91
CA LEU A 563 -18.37 -5.01 16.60
C LEU A 563 -17.89 -6.43 16.32
N VAL A 564 -18.56 -7.41 16.90
CA VAL A 564 -18.30 -8.83 16.65
C VAL A 564 -19.62 -9.53 16.34
N ALA A 565 -19.65 -10.41 15.33
CA ALA A 565 -20.78 -11.29 15.09
C ALA A 565 -20.32 -12.76 15.01
N PHE A 566 -21.13 -13.66 15.58
CA PHE A 566 -20.96 -15.09 15.47
C PHE A 566 -22.34 -15.75 15.33
N GLY A 567 -22.65 -16.27 14.14
CA GLY A 567 -24.02 -16.64 13.79
C GLY A 567 -24.97 -15.45 13.91
N ASP A 568 -25.99 -15.57 14.74
CA ASP A 568 -26.98 -14.51 15.01
C ASP A 568 -26.62 -13.64 16.24
N GLN A 569 -25.55 -13.99 16.97
CA GLN A 569 -25.11 -13.24 18.13
C GLN A 569 -24.28 -12.02 17.70
N VAL A 570 -24.53 -10.89 18.35
CA VAL A 570 -23.80 -9.63 18.14
C VAL A 570 -23.19 -9.18 19.45
N GLY A 571 -21.90 -8.91 19.45
CA GLY A 571 -21.14 -8.28 20.52
C GLY A 571 -20.76 -6.86 20.12
N PHE A 572 -20.84 -5.92 21.06
CA PHE A 572 -20.47 -4.52 20.87
C PHE A 572 -19.87 -3.97 22.15
N ALA A 573 -18.58 -3.68 22.13
CA ALA A 573 -17.84 -3.28 23.32
C ALA A 573 -16.72 -2.29 23.01
N ASN A 574 -16.01 -1.83 24.04
CA ASN A 574 -14.87 -0.93 23.91
C ASN A 574 -13.63 -1.66 23.41
N THR A 575 -13.51 -2.94 23.73
CA THR A 575 -12.39 -3.80 23.32
C THR A 575 -12.89 -5.01 22.56
N LEU A 576 -11.99 -5.62 21.77
CA LEU A 576 -12.28 -6.86 21.06
C LEU A 576 -12.56 -8.01 22.02
N ASP A 577 -11.81 -8.10 23.12
CA ASP A 577 -11.97 -9.16 24.13
C ASP A 577 -13.39 -9.14 24.72
N GLU A 578 -13.86 -7.97 25.17
CA GLU A 578 -15.21 -7.78 25.69
C GLU A 578 -16.30 -8.12 24.65
N ALA A 579 -16.10 -7.72 23.39
CA ALA A 579 -17.03 -7.99 22.31
C ALA A 579 -17.10 -9.48 21.98
N LEU A 580 -15.94 -10.20 21.99
CA LEU A 580 -15.88 -11.65 21.83
C LEU A 580 -16.57 -12.36 23.00
N ASP A 581 -16.38 -11.92 24.23
CA ASP A 581 -17.04 -12.50 25.40
C ASP A 581 -18.57 -12.44 25.28
N GLN A 582 -19.13 -11.34 24.76
CA GLN A 582 -20.58 -11.20 24.56
C GLN A 582 -21.15 -12.27 23.62
N VAL A 583 -20.42 -12.68 22.57
CA VAL A 583 -20.90 -13.69 21.61
C VAL A 583 -20.55 -15.13 22.00
N PHE A 584 -19.60 -15.31 22.95
CA PHE A 584 -19.17 -16.63 23.44
C PHE A 584 -19.58 -16.92 24.89
N GLY A 585 -20.75 -16.43 25.30
CA GLY A 585 -21.38 -16.82 26.56
C GLY A 585 -20.74 -16.21 27.81
N GLY A 586 -20.13 -15.05 27.70
CA GLY A 586 -19.57 -14.26 28.81
C GLY A 586 -18.09 -14.52 29.11
N ASN A 587 -17.48 -15.49 28.44
CA ASN A 587 -16.04 -15.77 28.50
C ASN A 587 -15.63 -16.53 27.24
N SER A 588 -15.06 -15.85 26.28
CA SER A 588 -14.62 -16.43 25.00
C SER A 588 -13.39 -17.32 25.15
N GLY A 589 -12.53 -17.02 26.12
CA GLY A 589 -11.17 -17.57 26.24
C GLY A 589 -10.19 -16.95 25.22
N ALA A 590 -10.58 -15.82 24.60
CA ALA A 590 -9.70 -15.05 23.73
C ALA A 590 -8.60 -14.32 24.54
N SER A 591 -7.60 -13.81 23.83
CA SER A 591 -6.57 -12.92 24.36
C SER A 591 -6.26 -11.88 23.28
N ALA A 592 -7.17 -10.92 23.12
CA ALA A 592 -7.03 -9.89 22.11
C ALA A 592 -5.89 -8.92 22.44
N GLY A 593 -5.31 -8.29 21.40
CA GLY A 593 -4.18 -7.37 21.57
C GLY A 593 -4.52 -6.07 22.32
N ASP A 594 -5.81 -5.72 22.43
CA ASP A 594 -6.33 -4.56 23.16
C ASP A 594 -6.87 -4.90 24.57
N ALA A 595 -6.70 -6.14 25.04
CA ALA A 595 -7.21 -6.60 26.34
C ALA A 595 -6.66 -5.81 27.55
N GLU A 596 -5.47 -5.23 27.43
CA GLU A 596 -4.86 -4.39 28.48
C GLU A 596 -5.70 -3.13 28.75
N ASN A 597 -6.53 -2.68 27.80
CA ASN A 597 -7.40 -1.53 27.95
C ASN A 597 -8.72 -1.85 28.70
N SER A 598 -9.04 -3.12 28.93
CA SER A 598 -10.24 -3.54 29.67
C SER A 598 -10.12 -3.38 31.18
N GLY A 599 -8.92 -3.22 31.72
CA GLY A 599 -8.62 -3.27 33.15
C GLY A 599 -8.92 -2.03 33.98
N ASN A 600 -9.53 -0.95 33.45
CA ASN A 600 -9.62 0.32 34.14
C ASN A 600 -11.06 0.78 34.49
N THR A 601 -12.04 -0.12 34.57
CA THR A 601 -13.42 0.21 34.97
C THR A 601 -13.94 -0.48 36.25
N SER A 602 -13.08 -1.18 36.99
CA SER A 602 -13.54 -1.90 38.22
C SER A 602 -12.58 -1.72 39.38
N GLN A 603 -12.38 -0.49 39.84
CA GLN A 603 -12.00 -0.20 41.24
C GLN A 603 -12.12 1.28 41.54
N SER A 604 -13.32 1.71 41.84
CA SER A 604 -13.55 2.92 42.67
C SER A 604 -14.50 2.54 43.77
N GLY A 605 -13.95 2.30 44.91
CA GLY A 605 -14.63 2.13 46.19
C GLY A 605 -13.63 2.01 47.29
N ASP A 606 -13.31 3.10 47.84
CA ASP A 606 -13.20 3.41 49.27
C ASP A 606 -11.91 4.14 49.68
N GLY A 607 -12.12 5.35 50.12
CA GLY A 607 -11.76 5.84 51.46
C GLY A 607 -10.46 6.60 51.63
N GLN A 608 -10.64 7.88 51.85
CA GLN A 608 -10.06 8.72 52.89
C GLN A 608 -8.93 9.72 52.58
N ASN A 609 -9.35 10.96 52.44
CA ASN A 609 -9.05 12.09 53.34
C ASN A 609 -7.59 12.55 53.55
N GLY A 610 -7.37 13.82 53.26
CA GLY A 610 -6.27 14.60 53.83
C GLY A 610 -5.89 15.81 52.99
N THR A 611 -6.61 16.91 53.12
CA THR A 611 -6.20 18.30 53.41
C THR A 611 -4.77 18.71 52.93
N ASP A 612 -4.44 19.82 52.37
CA ASP A 612 -4.92 21.20 52.53
C ASP A 612 -4.03 22.13 51.68
N SER A 613 -4.58 23.27 51.30
CA SER A 613 -3.98 24.58 51.02
C SER A 613 -2.88 24.65 49.91
N GLY A 614 -2.89 25.56 49.02
CA GLY A 614 -3.51 26.84 48.91
C GLY A 614 -2.72 27.73 47.99
N ASP A 615 -3.40 28.64 47.38
CA ASP A 615 -2.95 29.96 46.89
C ASP A 615 -2.00 29.99 45.69
N GLY A 616 -2.26 30.64 44.58
CA GLY A 616 -2.93 31.91 44.39
C GLY A 616 -2.14 32.70 43.36
N SER A 617 -2.84 33.37 42.54
CA SER A 617 -2.46 34.63 41.88
C SER A 617 -2.05 34.60 40.41
N GLU A 618 -2.96 34.87 39.55
CA GLU A 618 -3.13 35.98 38.61
C GLU A 618 -1.89 36.81 38.23
N SER A 619 -1.68 37.04 36.94
CA SER A 619 -1.77 38.39 36.36
C SER A 619 -1.31 38.40 34.90
N ASN A 620 -2.15 38.57 33.99
CA ASN A 620 -2.40 39.68 33.06
C ASN A 620 -1.20 40.53 32.61
N GLY A 621 -1.06 40.75 31.30
CA GLY A 621 -0.22 41.82 30.75
C GLY A 621 -0.10 41.82 29.24
N ASN A 622 -1.06 42.44 28.64
CA ASN A 622 -1.13 42.93 27.25
C ASN A 622 -0.01 43.94 26.93
N ALA A 623 0.54 43.98 25.70
CA ALA A 623 0.52 45.15 24.82
C ALA A 623 1.61 45.12 23.74
N ASN A 624 1.16 45.09 22.53
CA ASN A 624 1.37 46.02 21.39
C ASN A 624 2.72 46.77 21.30
N GLY A 625 3.34 46.73 20.12
CA GLY A 625 4.39 47.64 19.71
C GLY A 625 4.91 47.41 18.29
N SER A 626 4.28 48.08 17.36
CA SER A 626 4.72 48.36 15.99
C SER A 626 6.08 49.05 15.95
N GLY A 627 6.92 48.76 14.96
CA GLY A 627 8.12 49.53 14.66
C GLY A 627 8.81 49.08 13.39
N THR A 628 8.45 49.69 12.30
CA THR A 628 9.21 49.84 11.04
C THR A 628 10.61 50.35 11.29
N ASN A 629 11.63 49.78 10.62
CA ASN A 629 12.66 50.60 10.01
C ASN A 629 13.45 49.90 8.91
N GLU A 630 13.59 50.61 7.82
CA GLU A 630 14.47 50.40 6.69
C GLU A 630 15.95 50.60 7.08
N GLY A 631 16.83 49.99 6.31
CA GLY A 631 18.23 50.43 6.27
C GLY A 631 19.22 49.44 5.70
N LYS A 632 19.40 49.51 4.40
CA LYS A 632 20.65 49.63 3.62
C LYS A 632 21.87 48.77 3.94
N ASP A 633 22.26 48.08 2.88
CA ASP A 633 23.59 47.93 2.24
C ASP A 633 24.85 47.68 3.07
N GLN A 634 25.57 46.61 2.84
CA GLN A 634 26.77 46.57 1.99
C GLN A 634 27.65 45.36 2.21
N ASN A 635 28.15 44.86 1.09
CA ASN A 635 29.48 44.25 0.84
C ASN A 635 29.76 42.87 1.49
N GLY A 636 29.95 41.81 0.75
CA GLY A 636 30.96 41.67 -0.33
C GLY A 636 32.05 40.72 0.14
N SER A 637 32.02 39.48 -0.28
CA SER A 637 33.23 38.69 -0.42
C SER A 637 33.06 37.65 -1.52
N SER A 638 33.73 37.95 -2.61
CA SER A 638 33.92 37.08 -3.76
C SER A 638 34.79 35.89 -3.40
N SER A 639 34.32 34.66 -3.62
CA SER A 639 35.18 33.52 -3.83
C SER A 639 34.98 33.01 -5.26
N GLN A 640 36.06 32.96 -5.99
CA GLN A 640 36.22 32.52 -7.38
C GLN A 640 35.71 31.10 -7.59
N GLY A 641 34.52 30.98 -8.21
CA GLY A 641 34.17 29.84 -9.05
C GLY A 641 34.42 30.24 -10.50
N GLY A 642 35.02 29.39 -11.31
CA GLY A 642 35.45 29.69 -12.67
C GLY A 642 34.35 30.40 -13.47
N SER A 643 34.61 31.64 -13.88
CA SER A 643 33.70 32.46 -14.65
C SER A 643 33.57 31.86 -16.06
N GLN A 644 32.39 31.40 -16.39
CA GLN A 644 31.99 31.09 -17.76
C GLN A 644 32.19 32.35 -18.62
N SER A 645 32.67 32.18 -19.88
CA SER A 645 32.84 33.29 -20.77
C SER A 645 31.49 33.99 -21.05
N PRO A 646 31.47 35.34 -21.20
CA PRO A 646 30.24 36.05 -21.51
C PRO A 646 29.55 35.53 -22.79
N GLU A 647 30.34 35.02 -23.74
CA GLU A 647 29.86 34.46 -25.00
C GLU A 647 29.14 33.13 -24.77
N LEU A 648 29.64 32.26 -23.87
CA LEU A 648 28.98 31.03 -23.49
C LEU A 648 27.66 31.31 -22.76
N GLN A 649 27.65 32.29 -21.84
CA GLN A 649 26.43 32.69 -21.17
C GLN A 649 25.37 33.21 -22.12
N GLN A 650 25.79 33.97 -23.18
CA GLN A 650 24.87 34.47 -24.20
C GLN A 650 24.31 33.33 -25.06
N ALA A 651 25.15 32.40 -25.52
CA ALA A 651 24.70 31.23 -26.27
C ALA A 651 23.70 30.35 -25.50
N LEU A 652 23.90 30.20 -24.18
CA LEU A 652 22.96 29.48 -23.33
C LEU A 652 21.63 30.24 -23.15
N LYS A 653 21.64 31.55 -23.05
CA LYS A 653 20.41 32.37 -23.02
C LYS A 653 19.63 32.29 -24.35
N ASP A 654 20.34 32.33 -25.46
CA ASP A 654 19.73 32.20 -26.78
C ASP A 654 19.08 30.81 -26.96
N ALA A 655 19.74 29.73 -26.48
CA ALA A 655 19.16 28.38 -26.44
C ALA A 655 17.92 28.29 -25.55
N ALA A 656 17.95 28.88 -24.36
CA ALA A 656 16.80 28.91 -23.46
C ALA A 656 15.60 29.70 -24.04
N GLN A 657 15.86 30.80 -24.74
CA GLN A 657 14.82 31.57 -25.41
C GLN A 657 14.20 30.76 -26.57
N ALA A 658 15.02 30.17 -27.42
CA ALA A 658 14.56 29.36 -28.55
C ALA A 658 13.73 28.13 -28.08
N MET A 659 14.05 27.56 -26.92
CA MET A 659 13.27 26.50 -26.30
C MET A 659 11.87 26.99 -25.87
N LYS A 660 11.77 28.18 -25.24
CA LYS A 660 10.48 28.77 -24.85
C LYS A 660 9.62 29.08 -26.08
N ASP A 661 10.25 29.59 -27.13
CA ASP A 661 9.55 29.93 -28.39
C ASP A 661 9.04 28.65 -29.08
N SER A 662 9.84 27.59 -29.08
CA SER A 662 9.44 26.25 -29.56
C SER A 662 8.23 25.69 -28.79
N GLN A 663 8.25 25.74 -27.46
CA GLN A 663 7.12 25.29 -26.63
C GLN A 663 5.86 26.12 -26.87
N SER A 664 6.02 27.45 -27.01
CA SER A 664 4.90 28.35 -27.28
C SER A 664 4.30 28.08 -28.65
N ALA A 665 5.13 27.93 -29.69
CA ALA A 665 4.70 27.62 -31.04
C ALA A 665 3.96 26.28 -31.11
N MET A 666 4.48 25.24 -30.43
CA MET A 666 3.84 23.93 -30.36
C MET A 666 2.46 24.01 -29.65
N LYS A 667 2.38 24.73 -28.53
CA LYS A 667 1.13 24.95 -27.81
C LYS A 667 0.07 25.69 -28.65
N ASN A 668 0.50 26.58 -29.53
CA ASN A 668 -0.37 27.35 -30.42
C ASN A 668 -0.63 26.61 -31.75
N GLY A 669 -0.04 25.46 -32.01
CA GLY A 669 -0.20 24.73 -33.28
C GLY A 669 0.51 25.36 -34.47
N ASP A 670 1.46 26.29 -34.24
CA ASP A 670 2.23 26.97 -35.30
C ASP A 670 3.50 26.19 -35.63
N TRP A 671 3.37 25.27 -36.57
CA TRP A 671 4.45 24.37 -37.00
C TRP A 671 5.60 25.08 -37.71
N THR A 672 5.33 26.26 -38.31
CA THR A 672 6.37 27.07 -38.96
C THR A 672 7.25 27.76 -37.92
N ALA A 673 6.64 28.44 -36.95
CA ALA A 673 7.35 29.02 -35.82
C ALA A 673 8.07 27.97 -34.95
N TYR A 674 7.49 26.78 -34.81
CA TYR A 674 8.14 25.64 -34.13
C TYR A 674 9.43 25.22 -34.85
N GLY A 675 9.39 25.09 -36.19
CA GLY A 675 10.58 24.71 -36.99
C GLY A 675 11.69 25.77 -36.93
N GLU A 676 11.32 27.08 -36.97
CA GLU A 676 12.26 28.18 -36.82
C GLU A 676 12.91 28.21 -35.43
N ALA A 677 12.12 28.05 -34.39
CA ALA A 677 12.62 27.98 -33.01
C ALA A 677 13.54 26.75 -32.76
N GLN A 678 13.24 25.59 -33.35
CA GLN A 678 14.10 24.42 -33.29
C GLN A 678 15.47 24.68 -33.98
N LYS A 679 15.47 25.34 -35.12
CA LYS A 679 16.72 25.71 -35.80
C LYS A 679 17.57 26.69 -35.00
N GLN A 680 16.94 27.71 -34.37
CA GLN A 680 17.64 28.65 -33.49
C GLN A 680 18.20 27.95 -32.26
N LEU A 681 17.48 26.98 -31.70
CA LEU A 681 17.94 26.15 -30.59
C LEU A 681 19.20 25.37 -30.99
N GLU A 682 19.18 24.72 -32.16
CA GLU A 682 20.32 23.96 -32.68
C GLU A 682 21.55 24.86 -32.91
N GLU A 683 21.38 26.02 -33.51
CA GLU A 683 22.46 27.01 -33.75
C GLU A 683 23.07 27.51 -32.43
N ALA A 684 22.24 27.84 -31.45
CA ALA A 684 22.67 28.30 -30.12
C ALA A 684 23.39 27.20 -29.34
N LEU A 685 22.93 25.94 -29.46
CA LEU A 685 23.55 24.77 -28.87
C LEU A 685 24.92 24.48 -29.45
N ASN A 686 25.06 24.49 -30.78
CA ASN A 686 26.35 24.27 -31.45
C ASN A 686 27.36 25.32 -31.03
N LYS A 687 26.93 26.60 -30.93
CA LYS A 687 27.79 27.70 -30.47
C LYS A 687 28.21 27.53 -29.00
N ALA A 688 27.32 27.07 -28.13
CA ALA A 688 27.67 26.78 -26.73
C ALA A 688 28.69 25.64 -26.61
N ILE A 689 28.56 24.60 -27.43
CA ILE A 689 29.49 23.45 -27.48
C ILE A 689 30.86 23.88 -27.96
N GLU A 690 30.95 24.73 -29.03
CA GLU A 690 32.20 25.25 -29.52
C GLU A 690 32.93 26.12 -28.46
N LEU A 691 32.21 26.86 -27.68
CA LEU A 691 32.76 27.75 -26.62
C LEU A 691 33.14 26.98 -25.35
N ASP A 692 32.55 25.83 -25.05
CA ASP A 692 32.86 24.97 -23.91
C ASP A 692 34.00 23.97 -24.25
N GLY A 693 34.09 23.48 -25.51
CA GLY A 693 35.09 22.56 -25.99
C GLY A 693 36.51 23.18 -26.24
N GLY A 694 36.65 24.47 -26.04
CA GLY A 694 37.91 25.21 -26.21
C GLY A 694 38.84 25.27 -24.97
N LYS A 695 38.57 24.43 -23.95
CA LYS A 695 39.44 24.31 -22.76
C LYS A 695 40.05 22.93 -22.62
#